data_d0ec27dbbe15d9bd999b586dfcdad2b5
#
_entry.id   d0ec27dbbe15d9bd999b586dfcdad2b5
#
_cell.length_a   1.000
_cell.length_b   1.000
_cell.length_c   1.000
_cell.angle_alpha   90.00
_cell.angle_beta   90.00
_cell.angle_gamma   90.00
#
_symmetry.space_group_name_H-M   'P 1'
#
loop_
_entity.id
_entity.type
_entity.pdbx_description
1 polymer ?
#
loop_
_entity_poly.entity_id
_entity_poly.type
_entity_poly.pdbx_seq_one_letter_code
_entity_poly.pdbx_strand_id
1 'polypeptide(L)'
;MKSLVIARRELAAYFFSPISYLVATLFLVVEGYSFSLFVSVLNQTQAMHGAVLHYFFGGTFLFWLFVMFLTAVLTMRLIAEERRSNTLEPLLTAPVAAPSIILGKYLACVCFYVALWLPTLLYVAILAAYSPADSALDPGPIIAGYLGTFLVSSSALALGLFFSTVTRNQILAAVLSFVTLSMLLLVGVLGDTLVRNGHWAAILDYINLFKHMEDFGRGIVDSRHVVYHLGIIVVALFAAARALALGHAASPGRRAAAELTLLILIVIGIDYLSARHWLRGDWTRGRTFALSDKTNELIGTLKRDVDVLVFMAPNGTYANDLYGDVHELLERARRLSAQLHVEYVDIDREPERAKTVAKKYGIFEDDMRDGVIVVAAGTQSKFIARNDLGDYDYAAAARSGGPAPLKQWKGEQALDSAILAVTDEKAPNVCFVTGHGEPAIDGFQPGDYGDFAAELKRDHQSPRAITLDRGVPADCDATVLAGPERPLPKPDVYELEQLLERGGRLLVLLGPTFDDRVTRFVDIGVEDLLDRWGASVRNDVVIDEPRLRGSAVAFAVTEGYSDHPITRHLQHHQTVWSDVRQVEPAPKPGVDASAIIHTSDDGWGETNLGIFRAEAELRYDPDVDVKGPLAIAVAAERTDGTGKGARLVVLGSSDIAANRVIVGFNRELLLSSLAWLEARGTNRAVAAIGPRTPEQLRLSLDDSQLRRIFWLCVLGLPLLALLLGVGIYWIRRS
;
A
#
# COMPACT_ATOMS: atom_id res chain seq x y z
N MET A 1 1.77 16.91 -39.62
CA MET A 1 0.47 17.42 -40.16
C MET A 1 -0.26 16.38 -41.01
N LYS A 2 0.37 15.68 -42.00
CA LYS A 2 -0.31 14.71 -42.87
C LYS A 2 -0.91 13.52 -42.14
N SER A 3 -0.22 12.96 -41.13
CA SER A 3 -0.73 11.85 -40.31
C SER A 3 -2.00 12.22 -39.54
N LEU A 4 -2.11 13.45 -39.00
CA LEU A 4 -3.29 13.93 -38.28
C LEU A 4 -4.51 14.11 -39.18
N VAL A 5 -4.32 14.51 -40.44
CA VAL A 5 -5.41 14.62 -41.43
C VAL A 5 -5.97 13.22 -41.72
N ILE A 6 -5.08 12.23 -41.92
CA ILE A 6 -5.49 10.83 -42.10
C ILE A 6 -6.20 10.33 -40.84
N ALA A 7 -5.62 10.55 -39.65
CA ALA A 7 -6.22 10.13 -38.40
C ALA A 7 -7.63 10.70 -38.21
N ARG A 8 -7.82 11.99 -38.48
CA ARG A 8 -9.15 12.63 -38.39
C ARG A 8 -10.18 12.01 -39.35
N ARG A 9 -9.75 11.72 -40.57
CA ARG A 9 -10.64 11.08 -41.59
C ARG A 9 -11.04 9.66 -41.15
N GLU A 10 -10.07 8.87 -40.74
CA GLU A 10 -10.29 7.49 -40.28
C GLU A 10 -11.13 7.44 -38.99
N LEU A 11 -10.84 8.33 -38.04
CA LEU A 11 -11.62 8.44 -36.80
C LEU A 11 -13.08 8.81 -37.10
N ALA A 12 -13.29 9.75 -38.00
CA ALA A 12 -14.65 10.08 -38.47
C ALA A 12 -15.32 8.85 -39.11
N ALA A 13 -14.60 8.05 -39.91
CA ALA A 13 -15.12 6.82 -40.51
C ALA A 13 -15.56 5.80 -39.42
N TYR A 14 -14.86 5.69 -38.33
CA TYR A 14 -15.29 4.85 -37.19
C TYR A 14 -16.60 5.37 -36.57
N PHE A 15 -16.68 6.67 -36.24
CA PHE A 15 -17.85 7.22 -35.58
C PHE A 15 -19.10 7.30 -36.50
N PHE A 16 -18.92 7.38 -37.80
CA PHE A 16 -20.01 7.32 -38.76
C PHE A 16 -20.38 5.92 -39.25
N SER A 17 -19.71 4.89 -38.76
CA SER A 17 -19.99 3.50 -39.12
C SER A 17 -20.97 2.85 -38.14
N PRO A 18 -22.13 2.33 -38.57
CA PRO A 18 -23.05 1.59 -37.68
C PRO A 18 -22.42 0.36 -37.03
N ILE A 19 -21.47 -0.27 -37.73
CA ILE A 19 -20.77 -1.45 -37.22
C ILE A 19 -19.96 -1.11 -35.95
N SER A 20 -19.38 0.08 -35.89
CA SER A 20 -18.62 0.54 -34.72
C SER A 20 -19.48 0.62 -33.46
N TYR A 21 -20.75 1.01 -33.59
CA TYR A 21 -21.70 1.03 -32.48
C TYR A 21 -22.16 -0.37 -32.08
N LEU A 22 -22.26 -1.30 -33.03
CA LEU A 22 -22.50 -2.70 -32.71
C LEU A 22 -21.34 -3.29 -31.89
N VAL A 23 -20.08 -2.99 -32.29
CA VAL A 23 -18.89 -3.38 -31.55
C VAL A 23 -18.87 -2.73 -30.16
N ALA A 24 -19.21 -1.43 -30.06
CA ALA A 24 -19.30 -0.72 -28.80
C ALA A 24 -20.39 -1.31 -27.89
N THR A 25 -21.54 -1.68 -28.45
CA THR A 25 -22.63 -2.32 -27.68
C THR A 25 -22.17 -3.67 -27.13
N LEU A 26 -21.55 -4.52 -27.96
CA LEU A 26 -21.04 -5.81 -27.53
C LEU A 26 -19.95 -5.65 -26.45
N PHE A 27 -19.04 -4.69 -26.62
CA PHE A 27 -18.03 -4.34 -25.64
C PHE A 27 -18.66 -3.97 -24.30
N LEU A 28 -19.61 -3.05 -24.29
CA LEU A 28 -20.27 -2.57 -23.08
C LEU A 28 -21.12 -3.66 -22.39
N VAL A 29 -21.71 -4.60 -23.13
CA VAL A 29 -22.41 -5.75 -22.54
C VAL A 29 -21.45 -6.62 -21.75
N VAL A 30 -20.30 -6.95 -22.35
CA VAL A 30 -19.33 -7.86 -21.73
C VAL A 30 -18.62 -7.18 -20.56
N GLU A 31 -18.18 -5.93 -20.71
CA GLU A 31 -17.58 -5.17 -19.62
C GLU A 31 -18.57 -4.86 -18.50
N GLY A 32 -19.84 -4.55 -18.84
CA GLY A 32 -20.90 -4.39 -17.85
C GLY A 32 -21.19 -5.66 -17.06
N TYR A 33 -21.17 -6.81 -17.72
CA TYR A 33 -21.29 -8.10 -17.06
C TYR A 33 -20.07 -8.42 -16.17
N SER A 34 -18.85 -8.18 -16.68
CA SER A 34 -17.62 -8.34 -15.90
C SER A 34 -17.62 -7.45 -14.65
N PHE A 35 -18.03 -6.19 -14.81
CA PHE A 35 -18.19 -5.26 -13.69
C PHE A 35 -19.25 -5.72 -12.67
N SER A 36 -20.38 -6.23 -13.15
CA SER A 36 -21.44 -6.74 -12.29
C SER A 36 -21.01 -7.97 -11.49
N LEU A 37 -20.24 -8.87 -12.10
CA LEU A 37 -19.60 -9.99 -11.39
C LEU A 37 -18.63 -9.48 -10.32
N PHE A 38 -17.79 -8.51 -10.67
CA PHE A 38 -16.85 -7.90 -9.74
C PHE A 38 -17.56 -7.28 -8.53
N VAL A 39 -18.62 -6.49 -8.75
CA VAL A 39 -19.46 -5.92 -7.67
C VAL A 39 -20.09 -7.01 -6.81
N SER A 40 -20.56 -8.10 -7.43
CA SER A 40 -21.14 -9.24 -6.72
C SER A 40 -20.13 -9.92 -5.80
N VAL A 41 -18.91 -10.11 -6.26
CA VAL A 41 -17.80 -10.67 -5.47
C VAL A 41 -17.45 -9.75 -4.31
N LEU A 42 -17.34 -8.43 -4.54
CA LEU A 42 -17.10 -7.43 -3.49
C LEU A 42 -18.19 -7.41 -2.41
N ASN A 43 -19.43 -7.67 -2.79
CA ASN A 43 -20.56 -7.70 -1.86
C ASN A 43 -20.65 -8.99 -1.05
N GLN A 44 -20.13 -10.12 -1.56
CA GLN A 44 -20.16 -11.42 -0.90
C GLN A 44 -18.95 -11.70 -0.01
N THR A 45 -17.77 -11.22 -0.41
CA THR A 45 -16.54 -11.40 0.35
C THR A 45 -16.40 -10.33 1.42
N GLN A 46 -16.38 -10.74 2.69
CA GLN A 46 -16.27 -9.81 3.85
C GLN A 46 -14.99 -8.99 3.91
N ALA A 47 -14.03 -9.18 3.07
CA ALA A 47 -12.90 -8.29 2.74
C ALA A 47 -12.02 -8.96 1.68
N MET A 48 -11.98 -8.44 0.47
CA MET A 48 -10.83 -8.68 -0.41
C MET A 48 -9.69 -7.79 0.06
N HIS A 49 -8.57 -8.39 0.43
CA HIS A 49 -7.36 -7.68 0.80
C HIS A 49 -6.57 -7.32 -0.46
N GLY A 50 -5.97 -6.15 -0.48
CA GLY A 50 -5.15 -5.67 -1.59
C GLY A 50 -5.94 -4.88 -2.64
N ALA A 51 -5.30 -4.61 -3.77
CA ALA A 51 -5.85 -3.80 -4.85
C ALA A 51 -7.00 -4.50 -5.58
N VAL A 52 -8.19 -4.37 -5.03
CA VAL A 52 -9.41 -5.03 -5.52
C VAL A 52 -9.71 -4.70 -6.99
N LEU A 53 -9.33 -3.51 -7.44
CA LEU A 53 -9.47 -3.06 -8.82
C LEU A 53 -8.63 -3.84 -9.83
N HIS A 54 -7.60 -4.56 -9.39
CA HIS A 54 -6.85 -5.50 -10.22
C HIS A 54 -7.76 -6.54 -10.88
N TYR A 55 -8.79 -7.02 -10.19
CA TYR A 55 -9.74 -7.99 -10.78
C TYR A 55 -10.54 -7.39 -11.95
N PHE A 56 -10.82 -6.10 -11.94
CA PHE A 56 -11.45 -5.43 -13.07
C PHE A 56 -10.47 -5.14 -14.20
N PHE A 57 -9.23 -4.71 -13.89
CA PHE A 57 -8.19 -4.40 -14.85
C PHE A 57 -7.22 -5.58 -15.05
N GLY A 58 -7.60 -6.55 -15.85
CA GLY A 58 -6.71 -7.64 -16.27
C GLY A 58 -6.70 -8.90 -15.41
N GLY A 59 -7.33 -8.90 -14.22
CA GLY A 59 -7.39 -10.07 -13.34
C GLY A 59 -8.37 -11.16 -13.79
N THR A 60 -9.19 -10.91 -14.80
CA THR A 60 -10.15 -11.89 -15.33
C THR A 60 -9.77 -12.35 -16.74
N PHE A 61 -10.00 -13.63 -17.05
CA PHE A 61 -9.83 -14.15 -18.39
C PHE A 61 -10.72 -13.42 -19.43
N LEU A 62 -11.89 -12.95 -18.99
CA LEU A 62 -12.84 -12.24 -19.83
C LEU A 62 -12.26 -10.93 -20.38
N PHE A 63 -11.53 -10.18 -19.56
CA PHE A 63 -10.81 -8.97 -19.99
C PHE A 63 -9.84 -9.28 -21.14
N TRP A 64 -9.01 -10.29 -21.00
CA TRP A 64 -8.02 -10.64 -22.02
C TRP A 64 -8.64 -11.15 -23.31
N LEU A 65 -9.65 -12.03 -23.20
CA LEU A 65 -10.40 -12.51 -24.35
C LEU A 65 -10.96 -11.34 -25.16
N PHE A 66 -11.47 -10.31 -24.44
CA PHE A 66 -12.09 -9.15 -25.08
C PHE A 66 -11.06 -8.22 -25.70
N VAL A 67 -9.93 -7.96 -25.05
CA VAL A 67 -8.82 -7.19 -25.62
C VAL A 67 -8.32 -7.84 -26.92
N MET A 68 -8.15 -9.15 -26.94
CA MET A 68 -7.73 -9.89 -28.14
C MET A 68 -8.76 -9.79 -29.27
N PHE A 69 -10.04 -10.05 -28.96
CA PHE A 69 -11.13 -9.99 -29.92
C PHE A 69 -11.30 -8.58 -30.50
N LEU A 70 -11.34 -7.58 -29.64
CA LEU A 70 -11.53 -6.19 -30.03
C LEU A 70 -10.37 -5.68 -30.90
N THR A 71 -9.13 -6.02 -30.50
CA THR A 71 -7.94 -5.73 -31.32
C THR A 71 -8.03 -6.32 -32.72
N ALA A 72 -8.38 -7.61 -32.83
CA ALA A 72 -8.51 -8.28 -34.10
C ALA A 72 -9.59 -7.61 -35.00
N VAL A 73 -10.77 -7.32 -34.43
CA VAL A 73 -11.90 -6.69 -35.16
C VAL A 73 -11.58 -5.26 -35.62
N LEU A 74 -10.94 -4.47 -34.76
CA LEU A 74 -10.64 -3.06 -35.09
C LEU A 74 -9.52 -2.94 -36.12
N THR A 75 -8.51 -3.83 -36.07
CA THR A 75 -7.33 -3.70 -36.92
C THR A 75 -7.42 -4.44 -38.25
N MET A 76 -8.24 -5.52 -38.35
CA MET A 76 -8.32 -6.34 -39.54
C MET A 76 -8.64 -5.56 -40.82
N ARG A 77 -9.37 -4.45 -40.71
CA ARG A 77 -9.87 -3.64 -41.84
C ARG A 77 -8.90 -2.53 -42.26
N LEU A 78 -7.98 -2.11 -41.40
CA LEU A 78 -7.24 -0.85 -41.54
C LEU A 78 -6.49 -0.71 -42.87
N ILE A 79 -5.83 -1.77 -43.33
CA ILE A 79 -5.07 -1.81 -44.61
C ILE A 79 -5.60 -2.91 -45.53
N ALA A 80 -5.95 -4.09 -44.98
CA ALA A 80 -6.41 -5.22 -45.78
C ALA A 80 -7.69 -4.91 -46.57
N GLU A 81 -8.59 -4.09 -46.06
CA GLU A 81 -9.78 -3.65 -46.78
C GLU A 81 -9.45 -2.69 -47.93
N GLU A 82 -8.56 -1.74 -47.74
CA GLU A 82 -8.11 -0.81 -48.79
C GLU A 82 -7.38 -1.56 -49.92
N ARG A 83 -6.61 -2.56 -49.56
CA ARG A 83 -5.94 -3.44 -50.52
C ARG A 83 -6.96 -4.27 -51.31
N ARG A 84 -8.02 -4.78 -50.65
CA ARG A 84 -9.07 -5.56 -51.29
C ARG A 84 -9.94 -4.71 -52.24
N SER A 85 -10.21 -3.46 -51.86
CA SER A 85 -11.05 -2.52 -52.62
C SER A 85 -10.28 -1.72 -53.65
N ASN A 86 -8.96 -1.98 -53.83
CA ASN A 86 -8.05 -1.24 -54.70
C ASN A 86 -7.97 0.28 -54.42
N THR A 87 -8.31 0.70 -53.21
CA THR A 87 -8.22 2.11 -52.79
C THR A 87 -6.84 2.46 -52.18
N LEU A 88 -5.97 1.45 -52.00
CA LEU A 88 -4.63 1.64 -51.50
C LEU A 88 -3.70 2.33 -52.48
N GLU A 89 -3.83 2.02 -53.81
CA GLU A 89 -2.98 2.61 -54.84
C GLU A 89 -3.14 4.13 -54.93
N PRO A 90 -4.33 4.70 -54.99
CA PRO A 90 -4.51 6.15 -54.94
C PRO A 90 -3.92 6.80 -53.68
N LEU A 91 -3.97 6.10 -52.54
CA LEU A 91 -3.41 6.60 -51.28
C LEU A 91 -1.87 6.63 -51.33
N LEU A 92 -1.23 5.65 -51.99
CA LEU A 92 0.21 5.55 -52.11
C LEU A 92 0.80 6.45 -53.22
N THR A 93 0.03 6.78 -54.25
CA THR A 93 0.42 7.75 -55.28
C THR A 93 0.27 9.20 -54.82
N ALA A 94 -0.49 9.44 -53.76
CA ALA A 94 -0.54 10.75 -53.11
C ALA A 94 0.83 11.14 -52.49
N PRO A 95 1.19 12.43 -52.36
CA PRO A 95 2.48 12.86 -51.81
C PRO A 95 2.52 12.68 -50.26
N VAL A 96 2.28 11.45 -49.78
CA VAL A 96 2.25 11.05 -48.38
C VAL A 96 3.17 9.87 -48.16
N ALA A 97 4.08 9.97 -47.21
CA ALA A 97 4.99 8.85 -46.88
C ALA A 97 4.25 7.71 -46.18
N ALA A 98 4.65 6.45 -46.48
CA ALA A 98 4.07 5.25 -45.87
C ALA A 98 4.02 5.31 -44.32
N PRO A 99 5.05 5.77 -43.59
CA PRO A 99 4.96 5.95 -42.12
C PRO A 99 3.83 6.89 -41.69
N SER A 100 3.53 7.94 -42.47
CA SER A 100 2.44 8.87 -42.14
C SER A 100 1.06 8.25 -42.29
N ILE A 101 0.90 7.31 -43.23
CA ILE A 101 -0.32 6.56 -43.45
C ILE A 101 -0.55 5.60 -42.26
N ILE A 102 0.47 4.79 -41.93
CA ILE A 102 0.43 3.83 -40.83
C ILE A 102 0.17 4.55 -39.51
N LEU A 103 0.92 5.61 -39.21
CA LEU A 103 0.73 6.37 -37.95
C LEU A 103 -0.66 7.01 -37.88
N GLY A 104 -1.18 7.57 -38.99
CA GLY A 104 -2.51 8.15 -39.03
C GLY A 104 -3.62 7.15 -38.73
N LYS A 105 -3.57 5.97 -39.36
CA LYS A 105 -4.52 4.88 -39.13
C LYS A 105 -4.41 4.30 -37.71
N TYR A 106 -3.19 4.12 -37.21
CA TYR A 106 -2.92 3.68 -35.85
C TYR A 106 -3.52 4.64 -34.83
N LEU A 107 -3.23 5.94 -34.93
CA LEU A 107 -3.77 6.95 -34.02
C LEU A 107 -5.31 7.01 -34.03
N ALA A 108 -5.94 6.88 -35.20
CA ALA A 108 -7.40 6.82 -35.29
C ALA A 108 -7.95 5.59 -34.54
N CYS A 109 -7.32 4.43 -34.71
CA CYS A 109 -7.72 3.18 -34.06
C CYS A 109 -7.56 3.28 -32.53
N VAL A 110 -6.43 3.80 -32.04
CA VAL A 110 -6.19 4.01 -30.61
C VAL A 110 -7.20 5.02 -30.02
N CYS A 111 -7.43 6.15 -30.68
CA CYS A 111 -8.42 7.13 -30.23
C CYS A 111 -9.83 6.55 -30.15
N PHE A 112 -10.22 5.73 -31.14
CA PHE A 112 -11.50 5.05 -31.09
C PHE A 112 -11.56 4.01 -29.97
N TYR A 113 -10.49 3.24 -29.74
CA TYR A 113 -10.39 2.32 -28.63
C TYR A 113 -10.53 3.04 -27.27
N VAL A 114 -9.83 4.17 -27.09
CA VAL A 114 -10.00 5.00 -25.88
C VAL A 114 -11.44 5.46 -25.72
N ALA A 115 -12.09 5.87 -26.81
CA ALA A 115 -13.50 6.29 -26.77
C ALA A 115 -14.47 5.16 -26.35
N LEU A 116 -14.15 3.89 -26.68
CA LEU A 116 -14.92 2.72 -26.23
C LEU A 116 -14.85 2.53 -24.71
N TRP A 117 -13.74 2.91 -24.08
CA TRP A 117 -13.54 2.79 -22.63
C TRP A 117 -14.13 3.96 -21.84
N LEU A 118 -14.43 5.12 -22.46
CA LEU A 118 -14.97 6.27 -21.72
C LEU A 118 -16.26 5.97 -20.94
N PRO A 119 -17.24 5.19 -21.47
CA PRO A 119 -18.44 4.85 -20.72
C PRO A 119 -18.18 4.05 -19.45
N THR A 120 -17.05 3.30 -19.37
CA THR A 120 -16.71 2.52 -18.17
C THR A 120 -16.30 3.40 -16.98
N LEU A 121 -16.01 4.68 -17.20
CA LEU A 121 -15.83 5.65 -16.10
C LEU A 121 -17.10 5.78 -15.24
N LEU A 122 -18.29 5.46 -15.81
CA LEU A 122 -19.51 5.38 -15.02
C LEU A 122 -19.46 4.25 -13.98
N TYR A 123 -18.72 3.16 -14.25
CA TYR A 123 -18.54 2.08 -13.29
C TYR A 123 -17.77 2.57 -12.05
N VAL A 124 -16.75 3.41 -12.26
CA VAL A 124 -16.01 4.07 -11.17
C VAL A 124 -16.93 5.00 -10.37
N ALA A 125 -17.77 5.77 -11.07
CA ALA A 125 -18.74 6.65 -10.41
C ALA A 125 -19.79 5.86 -9.61
N ILE A 126 -20.23 4.70 -10.10
CA ILE A 126 -21.13 3.79 -9.37
C ILE A 126 -20.44 3.27 -8.12
N LEU A 127 -19.20 2.77 -8.22
CA LEU A 127 -18.44 2.33 -7.05
C LEU A 127 -18.30 3.44 -6.03
N ALA A 128 -17.94 4.66 -6.46
CA ALA A 128 -17.81 5.82 -5.57
C ALA A 128 -19.12 6.18 -4.86
N ALA A 129 -20.26 6.06 -5.57
CA ALA A 129 -21.59 6.39 -5.01
C ALA A 129 -22.09 5.37 -3.96
N TYR A 130 -21.63 4.12 -4.05
CA TYR A 130 -22.06 3.05 -3.16
C TYR A 130 -20.97 2.63 -2.15
N SER A 131 -19.78 3.21 -2.23
CA SER A 131 -18.71 3.01 -1.23
C SER A 131 -19.05 3.81 0.04
N PRO A 132 -18.89 3.23 1.24
CA PRO A 132 -19.00 3.96 2.50
C PRO A 132 -18.02 5.13 2.56
N ALA A 133 -18.36 6.18 3.30
CA ALA A 133 -17.51 7.38 3.43
C ALA A 133 -16.11 7.05 3.99
N ASP A 134 -16.01 6.00 4.80
CA ASP A 134 -14.77 5.54 5.43
C ASP A 134 -13.86 4.73 4.47
N SER A 135 -14.38 4.33 3.30
CA SER A 135 -13.65 3.57 2.27
C SER A 135 -13.65 4.33 0.94
N ALA A 136 -13.04 5.53 0.94
CA ALA A 136 -12.92 6.32 -0.29
C ALA A 136 -12.09 5.54 -1.33
N LEU A 137 -12.63 5.42 -2.56
CA LEU A 137 -11.92 4.82 -3.67
C LEU A 137 -10.59 5.52 -3.91
N ASP A 138 -9.51 4.74 -3.94
CA ASP A 138 -8.20 5.26 -4.29
C ASP A 138 -8.14 5.56 -5.80
N PRO A 139 -7.87 6.82 -6.21
CA PRO A 139 -7.74 7.16 -7.62
C PRO A 139 -6.50 6.58 -8.28
N GLY A 140 -5.46 6.25 -7.51
CA GLY A 140 -4.19 5.75 -8.03
C GLY A 140 -4.32 4.45 -8.82
N PRO A 141 -4.86 3.36 -8.25
CA PRO A 141 -5.13 2.12 -8.96
C PRO A 141 -6.08 2.27 -10.16
N ILE A 142 -7.05 3.20 -10.06
CA ILE A 142 -7.97 3.49 -11.17
C ILE A 142 -7.21 4.09 -12.35
N ILE A 143 -6.45 5.17 -12.12
CA ILE A 143 -5.70 5.86 -13.17
C ILE A 143 -4.63 4.95 -13.76
N ALA A 144 -3.88 4.24 -12.92
CA ALA A 144 -2.87 3.29 -13.36
C ALA A 144 -3.48 2.11 -14.15
N GLY A 145 -4.62 1.57 -13.72
CA GLY A 145 -5.34 0.50 -14.41
C GLY A 145 -5.80 0.91 -15.82
N TYR A 146 -6.38 2.10 -15.98
CA TYR A 146 -6.71 2.64 -17.31
C TYR A 146 -5.44 2.88 -18.14
N LEU A 147 -4.38 3.43 -17.56
CA LEU A 147 -3.11 3.64 -18.25
C LEU A 147 -2.55 2.31 -18.77
N GLY A 148 -2.50 1.28 -17.93
CA GLY A 148 -2.08 -0.07 -18.32
C GLY A 148 -2.94 -0.65 -19.43
N THR A 149 -4.26 -0.56 -19.29
CA THR A 149 -5.22 -1.02 -20.31
C THR A 149 -4.97 -0.35 -21.66
N PHE A 150 -4.78 0.98 -21.69
CA PHE A 150 -4.49 1.70 -22.93
C PHE A 150 -3.12 1.36 -23.50
N LEU A 151 -2.11 1.17 -22.66
CA LEU A 151 -0.76 0.85 -23.10
C LEU A 151 -0.66 -0.58 -23.69
N VAL A 152 -1.19 -1.57 -22.99
CA VAL A 152 -1.27 -2.96 -23.42
C VAL A 152 -2.07 -3.08 -24.72
N SER A 153 -3.25 -2.47 -24.76
CA SER A 153 -4.11 -2.49 -25.94
C SER A 153 -3.50 -1.73 -27.12
N SER A 154 -2.79 -0.63 -26.88
CA SER A 154 -2.08 0.10 -27.93
C SER A 154 -0.99 -0.75 -28.59
N SER A 155 -0.25 -1.55 -27.81
CA SER A 155 0.73 -2.49 -28.36
C SER A 155 0.06 -3.62 -29.17
N ALA A 156 -1.05 -4.14 -28.67
CA ALA A 156 -1.86 -5.13 -29.37
C ALA A 156 -2.43 -4.58 -30.70
N LEU A 157 -2.97 -3.34 -30.70
CA LEU A 157 -3.46 -2.67 -31.91
C LEU A 157 -2.35 -2.42 -32.94
N ALA A 158 -1.12 -2.12 -32.50
CA ALA A 158 0.03 -1.96 -33.40
C ALA A 158 0.40 -3.29 -34.10
N LEU A 159 0.39 -4.40 -33.35
CA LEU A 159 0.61 -5.75 -33.89
C LEU A 159 -0.51 -6.12 -34.87
N GLY A 160 -1.77 -5.87 -34.55
CA GLY A 160 -2.91 -6.11 -35.42
C GLY A 160 -2.85 -5.31 -36.71
N LEU A 161 -2.43 -4.04 -36.64
CA LEU A 161 -2.21 -3.20 -37.84
C LEU A 161 -1.08 -3.76 -38.73
N PHE A 162 0.01 -4.27 -38.11
CA PHE A 162 1.08 -4.92 -38.85
C PHE A 162 0.54 -6.12 -39.64
N PHE A 163 -0.25 -7.02 -39.01
CA PHE A 163 -0.85 -8.15 -39.71
C PHE A 163 -1.83 -7.72 -40.81
N SER A 164 -2.62 -6.67 -40.56
CA SER A 164 -3.49 -6.08 -41.60
C SER A 164 -2.70 -5.55 -42.80
N THR A 165 -1.46 -5.11 -42.58
CA THR A 165 -0.59 -4.58 -43.64
C THR A 165 0.05 -5.68 -44.50
N VAL A 166 0.43 -6.80 -43.87
CA VAL A 166 1.10 -7.92 -44.55
C VAL A 166 0.10 -8.79 -45.32
N THR A 167 -1.14 -8.91 -44.87
CA THR A 167 -2.15 -9.78 -45.48
C THR A 167 -3.06 -9.04 -46.45
N ARG A 168 -3.66 -9.80 -47.40
CA ARG A 168 -4.71 -9.29 -48.29
C ARG A 168 -6.11 -9.69 -47.85
N ASN A 169 -6.22 -10.58 -46.89
CA ASN A 169 -7.49 -11.09 -46.37
C ASN A 169 -7.71 -10.59 -44.93
N GLN A 170 -8.83 -9.93 -44.71
CA GLN A 170 -9.21 -9.39 -43.39
C GLN A 170 -9.32 -10.47 -42.32
N ILE A 171 -9.91 -11.63 -42.67
CA ILE A 171 -10.06 -12.76 -41.74
C ILE A 171 -8.70 -13.31 -41.34
N LEU A 172 -7.78 -13.45 -42.30
CA LEU A 172 -6.42 -13.92 -42.01
C LEU A 172 -5.67 -12.92 -41.11
N ALA A 173 -5.84 -11.60 -41.33
CA ALA A 173 -5.28 -10.57 -40.47
C ALA A 173 -5.82 -10.68 -39.04
N ALA A 174 -7.13 -10.87 -38.86
CA ALA A 174 -7.77 -11.06 -37.56
C ALA A 174 -7.25 -12.32 -36.85
N VAL A 175 -7.17 -13.45 -37.56
CA VAL A 175 -6.70 -14.73 -36.99
C VAL A 175 -5.24 -14.61 -36.55
N LEU A 176 -4.35 -14.03 -37.38
CA LEU A 176 -2.95 -13.85 -37.04
C LEU A 176 -2.79 -12.93 -35.81
N SER A 177 -3.56 -11.85 -35.74
CA SER A 177 -3.57 -10.95 -34.58
C SER A 177 -3.99 -11.69 -33.31
N PHE A 178 -5.12 -12.40 -33.39
CA PHE A 178 -5.66 -13.16 -32.25
C PHE A 178 -4.70 -14.26 -31.77
N VAL A 179 -4.17 -15.06 -32.69
CA VAL A 179 -3.22 -16.14 -32.36
C VAL A 179 -1.95 -15.58 -31.72
N THR A 180 -1.38 -14.50 -32.28
CA THR A 180 -0.15 -13.90 -31.73
C THR A 180 -0.38 -13.37 -30.31
N LEU A 181 -1.49 -12.68 -30.06
CA LEU A 181 -1.83 -12.20 -28.72
C LEU A 181 -2.12 -13.34 -27.74
N SER A 182 -2.80 -14.41 -28.22
CA SER A 182 -3.03 -15.61 -27.42
C SER A 182 -1.71 -16.30 -27.04
N MET A 183 -0.74 -16.37 -27.97
CA MET A 183 0.58 -16.93 -27.68
C MET A 183 1.35 -16.08 -26.65
N LEU A 184 1.29 -14.75 -26.74
CA LEU A 184 1.92 -13.88 -25.76
C LEU A 184 1.32 -14.07 -24.35
N LEU A 185 -0.01 -14.23 -24.23
CA LEU A 185 -0.66 -14.55 -22.96
C LEU A 185 -0.25 -15.95 -22.45
N LEU A 186 -0.22 -16.95 -23.35
CA LEU A 186 0.12 -18.32 -22.98
C LEU A 186 1.56 -18.41 -22.44
N VAL A 187 2.50 -17.63 -23.01
CA VAL A 187 3.89 -17.57 -22.53
C VAL A 187 3.94 -17.15 -21.06
N GLY A 188 3.11 -16.18 -20.65
CA GLY A 188 3.00 -15.75 -19.24
C GLY A 188 2.54 -16.89 -18.33
N VAL A 189 1.45 -17.56 -18.70
CA VAL A 189 0.90 -18.69 -17.92
C VAL A 189 1.88 -19.87 -17.85
N LEU A 190 2.55 -20.19 -18.95
CA LEU A 190 3.55 -21.27 -18.99
C LEU A 190 4.80 -20.91 -18.16
N GLY A 191 5.20 -19.64 -18.14
CA GLY A 191 6.30 -19.16 -17.30
C GLY A 191 6.06 -19.44 -15.84
N ASP A 192 4.90 -19.06 -15.32
CA ASP A 192 4.52 -19.26 -13.92
C ASP A 192 4.38 -20.74 -13.53
N THR A 193 4.02 -21.62 -14.50
CA THR A 193 3.79 -23.04 -14.21
C THR A 193 5.00 -23.94 -14.42
N LEU A 194 5.82 -23.67 -15.44
CA LEU A 194 6.87 -24.59 -15.88
C LEU A 194 8.29 -24.15 -15.50
N VAL A 195 8.56 -22.84 -15.41
CA VAL A 195 9.92 -22.31 -15.25
C VAL A 195 9.96 -21.29 -14.13
N ARG A 196 10.19 -21.75 -12.91
CA ARG A 196 10.20 -20.89 -11.72
C ARG A 196 11.57 -20.33 -11.31
N ASN A 197 12.65 -20.95 -11.75
CA ASN A 197 14.00 -20.58 -11.32
C ASN A 197 14.94 -20.39 -12.52
N GLY A 198 15.89 -19.48 -12.37
CA GLY A 198 16.95 -19.22 -13.33
C GLY A 198 16.65 -18.08 -14.32
N HIS A 199 17.56 -17.90 -15.26
CA HIS A 199 17.52 -16.80 -16.24
C HIS A 199 16.28 -16.83 -17.14
N TRP A 200 15.75 -18.01 -17.45
CA TRP A 200 14.55 -18.16 -18.27
C TRP A 200 13.28 -17.71 -17.55
N ALA A 201 13.19 -17.95 -16.23
CA ALA A 201 12.06 -17.46 -15.43
C ALA A 201 12.00 -15.92 -15.49
N ALA A 202 13.12 -15.24 -15.31
CA ALA A 202 13.18 -13.78 -15.37
C ALA A 202 12.78 -13.21 -16.76
N ILE A 203 13.13 -13.91 -17.85
CA ILE A 203 12.73 -13.51 -19.20
C ILE A 203 11.22 -13.71 -19.41
N LEU A 204 10.68 -14.86 -18.97
CA LEU A 204 9.27 -15.16 -19.11
C LEU A 204 8.42 -14.22 -18.25
N ASP A 205 8.88 -13.90 -17.04
CA ASP A 205 8.26 -12.90 -16.17
C ASP A 205 8.23 -11.50 -16.78
N TYR A 206 9.32 -11.11 -17.46
CA TYR A 206 9.41 -9.82 -18.15
C TYR A 206 8.43 -9.71 -19.33
N ILE A 207 8.07 -10.82 -19.98
CA ILE A 207 7.13 -10.87 -21.11
C ILE A 207 5.68 -11.06 -20.63
N ASN A 208 5.47 -11.42 -19.36
CA ASN A 208 4.17 -11.79 -18.81
C ASN A 208 3.20 -10.62 -18.75
N LEU A 209 2.24 -10.57 -19.67
CA LEU A 209 1.24 -9.51 -19.76
C LEU A 209 0.30 -9.47 -18.55
N PHE A 210 0.05 -10.61 -17.89
CA PHE A 210 -0.76 -10.66 -16.67
C PHE A 210 -0.08 -9.88 -15.55
N LYS A 211 1.22 -10.07 -15.34
CA LYS A 211 2.00 -9.34 -14.32
C LYS A 211 2.04 -7.83 -14.61
N HIS A 212 2.14 -7.44 -15.88
CA HIS A 212 2.08 -6.02 -16.25
C HIS A 212 0.74 -5.39 -15.83
N MET A 213 -0.38 -6.05 -16.14
CA MET A 213 -1.70 -5.52 -15.77
C MET A 213 -1.98 -5.63 -14.26
N GLU A 214 -1.43 -6.63 -13.59
CA GLU A 214 -1.51 -6.77 -12.14
C GLU A 214 -0.86 -5.57 -11.43
N ASP A 215 0.36 -5.17 -11.83
CA ASP A 215 1.02 -3.98 -11.31
C ASP A 215 0.18 -2.72 -11.55
N PHE A 216 -0.27 -2.48 -12.78
CA PHE A 216 -1.12 -1.33 -13.08
C PHE A 216 -2.44 -1.34 -12.29
N GLY A 217 -3.10 -2.50 -12.17
CA GLY A 217 -4.34 -2.66 -11.42
C GLY A 217 -4.17 -2.44 -9.91
N ARG A 218 -2.97 -2.64 -9.39
CA ARG A 218 -2.56 -2.31 -8.01
C ARG A 218 -2.19 -0.84 -7.80
N GLY A 219 -2.14 -0.04 -8.86
CA GLY A 219 -1.70 1.36 -8.78
C GLY A 219 -0.20 1.55 -8.92
N ILE A 220 0.50 0.54 -9.39
CA ILE A 220 1.95 0.58 -9.57
C ILE A 220 2.26 0.85 -11.05
N VAL A 221 3.02 1.90 -11.30
CA VAL A 221 3.52 2.22 -12.65
C VAL A 221 5.00 1.94 -12.72
N ASP A 222 5.34 0.88 -13.46
CA ASP A 222 6.71 0.44 -13.65
C ASP A 222 7.22 0.84 -15.04
N SER A 223 8.37 1.51 -15.09
CA SER A 223 8.98 1.95 -16.35
C SER A 223 9.31 0.79 -17.30
N ARG A 224 9.57 -0.42 -16.77
CA ARG A 224 9.82 -1.62 -17.57
C ARG A 224 8.62 -1.96 -18.44
N HIS A 225 7.42 -1.97 -17.84
CA HIS A 225 6.18 -2.28 -18.57
C HIS A 225 5.90 -1.21 -19.63
N VAL A 226 6.14 0.06 -19.31
CA VAL A 226 5.95 1.15 -20.25
C VAL A 226 6.91 1.01 -21.45
N VAL A 227 8.21 0.78 -21.18
CA VAL A 227 9.24 0.63 -22.23
C VAL A 227 8.95 -0.58 -23.11
N TYR A 228 8.60 -1.72 -22.52
CA TYR A 228 8.22 -2.94 -23.23
C TYR A 228 7.09 -2.70 -24.25
N HIS A 229 5.97 -2.11 -23.81
CA HIS A 229 4.85 -1.84 -24.70
C HIS A 229 5.16 -0.79 -25.76
N LEU A 230 5.91 0.26 -25.41
CA LEU A 230 6.38 1.24 -26.39
C LEU A 230 7.33 0.61 -27.41
N GLY A 231 8.20 -0.30 -27.00
CA GLY A 231 9.07 -1.08 -27.86
C GLY A 231 8.29 -1.89 -28.90
N ILE A 232 7.27 -2.63 -28.44
CA ILE A 232 6.37 -3.38 -29.35
C ILE A 232 5.68 -2.43 -30.34
N ILE A 233 5.14 -1.29 -29.88
CA ILE A 233 4.48 -0.31 -30.75
C ILE A 233 5.45 0.18 -31.84
N VAL A 234 6.66 0.59 -31.45
CA VAL A 234 7.65 1.12 -32.39
C VAL A 234 8.05 0.06 -33.42
N VAL A 235 8.34 -1.17 -32.99
CA VAL A 235 8.73 -2.27 -33.90
C VAL A 235 7.59 -2.63 -34.85
N ALA A 236 6.36 -2.77 -34.34
CA ALA A 236 5.20 -3.16 -35.14
C ALA A 236 4.83 -2.09 -36.18
N LEU A 237 4.82 -0.80 -35.78
CA LEU A 237 4.52 0.31 -36.69
C LEU A 237 5.62 0.48 -37.76
N PHE A 238 6.90 0.33 -37.38
CA PHE A 238 8.00 0.36 -38.34
C PHE A 238 7.91 -0.81 -39.34
N ALA A 239 7.67 -2.02 -38.83
CA ALA A 239 7.49 -3.20 -39.70
C ALA A 239 6.29 -3.01 -40.65
N ALA A 240 5.16 -2.49 -40.17
CA ALA A 240 4.00 -2.17 -41.01
C ALA A 240 4.35 -1.13 -42.09
N ALA A 241 5.05 -0.05 -41.73
CA ALA A 241 5.44 0.99 -42.68
C ALA A 241 6.41 0.43 -43.76
N ARG A 242 7.33 -0.44 -43.37
CA ARG A 242 8.24 -1.11 -44.34
C ARG A 242 7.51 -2.12 -45.23
N ALA A 243 6.60 -2.91 -44.65
CA ALA A 243 5.79 -3.85 -45.42
C ALA A 243 4.89 -3.12 -46.46
N LEU A 244 4.35 -1.96 -46.09
CA LEU A 244 3.57 -1.12 -47.00
C LEU A 244 4.43 -0.55 -48.13
N ALA A 245 5.65 -0.10 -47.84
CA ALA A 245 6.58 0.48 -48.81
C ALA A 245 7.13 -0.59 -49.79
N LEU A 246 7.42 -1.81 -49.28
CA LEU A 246 7.97 -2.92 -50.13
C LEU A 246 6.97 -3.43 -51.16
N GLY A 247 5.68 -3.31 -50.92
CA GLY A 247 4.65 -3.71 -51.92
C GLY A 247 4.72 -2.94 -53.24
N HIS A 248 5.52 -1.85 -53.33
CA HIS A 248 5.58 -0.94 -54.47
C HIS A 248 7.02 -0.60 -54.95
N ALA A 249 8.05 -1.12 -54.27
CA ALA A 249 9.44 -0.80 -54.60
C ALA A 249 10.17 -1.97 -55.20
N ALA A 250 10.95 -1.71 -56.26
CA ALA A 250 11.92 -2.65 -56.83
C ALA A 250 13.18 -2.85 -55.96
N SER A 251 13.15 -2.37 -54.70
CA SER A 251 14.29 -2.44 -53.79
C SER A 251 14.37 -3.81 -53.09
N PRO A 252 15.61 -4.37 -52.89
CA PRO A 252 15.77 -5.68 -52.30
C PRO A 252 15.27 -5.69 -50.84
N GLY A 253 14.36 -6.59 -50.51
CA GLY A 253 13.80 -6.80 -49.13
C GLY A 253 14.88 -7.01 -48.05
N ARG A 254 16.13 -7.27 -48.46
CA ARG A 254 17.30 -7.42 -47.60
C ARG A 254 17.61 -6.17 -46.77
N ARG A 255 17.46 -4.95 -47.33
CA ARG A 255 17.69 -3.71 -46.59
C ARG A 255 16.61 -3.49 -45.53
N ALA A 256 15.33 -3.70 -45.88
CA ALA A 256 14.23 -3.58 -44.95
C ALA A 256 14.32 -4.63 -43.82
N ALA A 257 14.74 -5.85 -44.13
CA ALA A 257 15.01 -6.88 -43.15
C ALA A 257 16.16 -6.47 -42.19
N ALA A 258 17.26 -5.96 -42.72
CA ALA A 258 18.40 -5.50 -41.91
C ALA A 258 18.04 -4.34 -41.01
N GLU A 259 17.27 -3.35 -41.50
CA GLU A 259 16.77 -2.22 -40.69
C GLU A 259 15.81 -2.67 -39.58
N LEU A 260 14.92 -3.61 -39.87
CA LEU A 260 14.01 -4.19 -38.86
C LEU A 260 14.79 -4.99 -37.82
N THR A 261 15.76 -5.81 -38.23
CA THR A 261 16.61 -6.55 -37.28
C THR A 261 17.41 -5.61 -36.41
N LEU A 262 17.99 -4.55 -36.96
CA LEU A 262 18.72 -3.54 -36.19
C LEU A 262 17.79 -2.84 -35.18
N LEU A 263 16.58 -2.46 -35.61
CA LEU A 263 15.58 -1.85 -34.69
C LEU A 263 15.20 -2.78 -33.57
N ILE A 264 14.95 -4.06 -33.85
CA ILE A 264 14.64 -5.07 -32.82
C ILE A 264 15.79 -5.20 -31.84
N LEU A 265 17.04 -5.26 -32.30
CA LEU A 265 18.22 -5.32 -31.42
C LEU A 265 18.35 -4.06 -30.53
N ILE A 266 18.07 -2.88 -31.09
CA ILE A 266 18.06 -1.62 -30.33
C ILE A 266 16.96 -1.66 -29.25
N VAL A 267 15.74 -2.08 -29.59
CA VAL A 267 14.63 -2.19 -28.63
C VAL A 267 14.95 -3.20 -27.54
N ILE A 268 15.47 -4.39 -27.88
CA ILE A 268 15.95 -5.38 -26.90
C ILE A 268 17.02 -4.77 -25.98
N GLY A 269 17.95 -3.99 -26.54
CA GLY A 269 18.98 -3.30 -25.75
C GLY A 269 18.38 -2.27 -24.78
N ILE A 270 17.37 -1.52 -25.21
CA ILE A 270 16.65 -0.54 -24.38
C ILE A 270 15.86 -1.29 -23.29
N ASP A 271 15.17 -2.37 -23.65
CA ASP A 271 14.44 -3.21 -22.68
C ASP A 271 15.38 -3.82 -21.64
N TYR A 272 16.55 -4.30 -22.05
CA TYR A 272 17.58 -4.80 -21.13
C TYR A 272 18.09 -3.71 -20.18
N LEU A 273 18.35 -2.49 -20.69
CA LEU A 273 18.75 -1.35 -19.85
C LEU A 273 17.63 -0.95 -18.90
N SER A 274 16.39 -0.92 -19.39
CA SER A 274 15.21 -0.63 -18.56
C SER A 274 15.00 -1.69 -17.48
N ALA A 275 15.25 -2.97 -17.78
CA ALA A 275 15.20 -4.04 -16.79
C ALA A 275 16.28 -3.91 -15.70
N ARG A 276 17.39 -3.25 -16.01
CA ARG A 276 18.50 -3.04 -15.06
C ARG A 276 18.42 -1.70 -14.30
N HIS A 277 17.85 -0.67 -14.92
CA HIS A 277 17.72 0.71 -14.38
C HIS A 277 16.28 1.18 -14.50
N TRP A 278 15.40 0.72 -13.64
CA TRP A 278 13.98 0.98 -13.73
C TRP A 278 13.48 1.86 -12.58
N LEU A 279 12.41 2.58 -12.89
CA LEU A 279 11.69 3.43 -11.95
C LEU A 279 10.34 2.81 -11.70
N ARG A 280 9.96 2.71 -10.44
CA ARG A 280 8.64 2.23 -10.02
C ARG A 280 7.96 3.31 -9.21
N GLY A 281 6.81 3.76 -9.68
CA GLY A 281 5.96 4.71 -9.01
C GLY A 281 4.79 4.00 -8.36
N ASP A 282 4.61 4.18 -7.07
CA ASP A 282 3.41 3.80 -6.35
C ASP A 282 2.46 5.00 -6.34
N TRP A 283 1.36 4.89 -7.06
CA TRP A 283 0.36 5.94 -7.19
C TRP A 283 -0.79 5.79 -6.19
N THR A 284 -0.77 4.73 -5.35
CA THR A 284 -1.76 4.57 -4.29
C THR A 284 -1.69 5.73 -3.29
N ARG A 285 -2.84 6.14 -2.77
CA ARG A 285 -2.97 7.27 -1.85
C ARG A 285 -2.10 7.10 -0.60
N GLY A 286 -2.02 5.88 -0.06
CA GLY A 286 -1.22 5.51 1.11
C GLY A 286 0.19 5.04 0.78
N ARG A 287 0.65 5.09 -0.48
CA ARG A 287 1.90 4.45 -0.93
C ARG A 287 2.03 3.01 -0.40
N THR A 288 0.94 2.26 -0.51
CA THR A 288 0.76 0.93 0.08
C THR A 288 1.83 -0.05 -0.37
N PHE A 289 2.34 0.14 -1.57
CA PHE A 289 3.36 -0.71 -2.20
C PHE A 289 4.77 -0.09 -2.22
N ALA A 290 5.00 1.08 -1.64
CA ALA A 290 6.34 1.62 -1.44
C ALA A 290 6.88 1.19 -0.07
N LEU A 291 8.17 0.92 0.07
CA LEU A 291 8.79 0.77 1.38
C LEU A 291 8.81 2.11 2.11
N SER A 292 8.72 2.09 3.43
CA SER A 292 8.83 3.29 4.24
C SER A 292 10.24 3.89 4.14
N ASP A 293 10.35 5.19 4.38
CA ASP A 293 11.66 5.85 4.38
C ASP A 293 12.59 5.23 5.42
N LYS A 294 12.03 4.74 6.52
CA LYS A 294 12.74 4.03 7.59
C LYS A 294 13.35 2.71 7.10
N THR A 295 12.55 1.86 6.42
CA THR A 295 13.04 0.61 5.82
C THR A 295 14.10 0.87 4.76
N ASN A 296 13.89 1.91 3.94
CA ASN A 296 14.87 2.33 2.92
C ASN A 296 16.22 2.71 3.57
N GLU A 297 16.20 3.45 4.67
CA GLU A 297 17.39 3.84 5.41
C GLU A 297 18.05 2.64 6.09
N LEU A 298 17.27 1.80 6.79
CA LEU A 298 17.76 0.60 7.46
C LEU A 298 18.50 -0.34 6.50
N ILE A 299 17.82 -0.71 5.42
CA ILE A 299 18.37 -1.66 4.45
C ILE A 299 19.52 -1.03 3.64
N GLY A 300 19.40 0.27 3.28
CA GLY A 300 20.45 0.98 2.53
C GLY A 300 21.75 1.18 3.32
N THR A 301 21.69 1.14 4.65
CA THR A 301 22.86 1.30 5.55
C THR A 301 23.44 0.00 6.09
N LEU A 302 22.95 -1.16 5.61
CA LEU A 302 23.45 -2.47 6.03
C LEU A 302 24.97 -2.59 5.79
N LYS A 303 25.70 -2.99 6.82
CA LYS A 303 27.17 -3.18 6.80
C LYS A 303 27.58 -4.65 6.78
N ARG A 304 26.65 -5.56 7.07
CA ARG A 304 26.87 -7.01 7.13
C ARG A 304 25.92 -7.69 6.15
N ASP A 305 26.32 -8.83 5.65
CA ASP A 305 25.46 -9.67 4.83
C ASP A 305 24.32 -10.23 5.70
N VAL A 306 23.10 -10.08 5.20
CA VAL A 306 21.86 -10.58 5.80
C VAL A 306 21.21 -11.54 4.83
N ASP A 307 21.07 -12.79 5.25
CA ASP A 307 20.39 -13.84 4.51
C ASP A 307 18.92 -13.92 4.94
N VAL A 308 17.99 -13.85 3.99
CA VAL A 308 16.56 -14.01 4.21
C VAL A 308 16.10 -15.26 3.48
N LEU A 309 15.72 -16.28 4.23
CA LEU A 309 15.26 -17.57 3.72
C LEU A 309 13.74 -17.68 3.90
N VAL A 310 13.03 -17.85 2.82
CA VAL A 310 11.55 -17.86 2.80
C VAL A 310 11.06 -19.28 2.58
N PHE A 311 10.46 -19.87 3.60
CA PHE A 311 9.79 -21.17 3.54
C PHE A 311 8.28 -20.96 3.31
N MET A 312 7.92 -20.57 2.11
CA MET A 312 6.54 -20.37 1.69
C MET A 312 6.40 -20.81 0.24
N ALA A 313 5.26 -21.38 -0.12
CA ALA A 313 4.96 -21.78 -1.49
C ALA A 313 3.73 -21.00 -2.01
N PRO A 314 3.75 -20.54 -3.27
CA PRO A 314 2.61 -19.84 -3.86
C PRO A 314 1.47 -20.78 -4.23
N ASN A 315 1.76 -22.05 -4.51
CA ASN A 315 0.83 -23.09 -4.92
C ASN A 315 1.31 -24.44 -4.40
N GLY A 316 0.41 -25.40 -4.24
CA GLY A 316 0.73 -26.76 -3.79
C GLY A 316 0.08 -27.10 -2.48
N THR A 317 0.57 -28.16 -1.82
CA THR A 317 0.01 -28.67 -0.56
C THR A 317 0.22 -27.69 0.60
N TYR A 318 1.34 -26.97 0.57
CA TYR A 318 1.73 -25.97 1.58
C TYR A 318 1.66 -24.54 1.04
N ALA A 319 0.70 -24.28 0.14
CA ALA A 319 0.47 -22.94 -0.40
C ALA A 319 0.16 -21.94 0.72
N ASN A 320 0.84 -20.79 0.68
CA ASN A 320 0.65 -19.73 1.68
C ASN A 320 0.00 -18.50 1.02
N ASP A 321 -1.10 -18.03 1.60
CA ASP A 321 -1.87 -16.87 1.13
C ASP A 321 -1.07 -15.54 1.17
N LEU A 322 -0.08 -15.44 2.06
CA LEU A 322 0.79 -14.27 2.19
C LEU A 322 2.02 -14.30 1.26
N TYR A 323 2.22 -15.39 0.50
CA TYR A 323 3.41 -15.53 -0.35
C TYR A 323 3.60 -14.33 -1.30
N GLY A 324 2.52 -13.88 -1.93
CA GLY A 324 2.58 -12.74 -2.87
C GLY A 324 3.05 -11.45 -2.22
N ASP A 325 2.54 -11.14 -1.02
CA ASP A 325 2.88 -9.94 -0.27
C ASP A 325 4.32 -9.99 0.27
N VAL A 326 4.74 -11.16 0.77
CA VAL A 326 6.13 -11.40 1.23
C VAL A 326 7.10 -11.31 0.05
N HIS A 327 6.78 -11.95 -1.06
CA HIS A 327 7.62 -11.91 -2.26
C HIS A 327 7.83 -10.48 -2.74
N GLU A 328 6.76 -9.70 -2.83
CA GLU A 328 6.80 -8.32 -3.26
C GLU A 328 7.61 -7.43 -2.28
N LEU A 329 7.43 -7.61 -0.97
CA LEU A 329 8.20 -6.92 0.07
C LEU A 329 9.70 -7.20 -0.08
N LEU A 330 10.08 -8.47 -0.16
CA LEU A 330 11.48 -8.89 -0.19
C LEU A 330 12.18 -8.55 -1.50
N GLU A 331 11.47 -8.60 -2.63
CA GLU A 331 12.01 -8.16 -3.92
C GLU A 331 12.31 -6.66 -3.95
N ARG A 332 11.55 -5.84 -3.22
CA ARG A 332 11.86 -4.42 -3.04
C ARG A 332 13.05 -4.21 -2.11
N ALA A 333 13.02 -4.90 -0.96
CA ALA A 333 14.09 -4.82 0.04
C ALA A 333 15.45 -5.21 -0.55
N ARG A 334 15.53 -6.32 -1.30
CA ARG A 334 16.75 -6.82 -1.95
C ARG A 334 17.43 -5.81 -2.88
N ARG A 335 16.67 -4.87 -3.44
CA ARG A 335 17.22 -3.86 -4.37
C ARG A 335 17.89 -2.69 -3.69
N LEU A 336 17.59 -2.46 -2.42
CA LEU A 336 18.14 -1.35 -1.65
C LEU A 336 19.58 -1.62 -1.20
N SER A 337 19.95 -2.89 -1.05
CA SER A 337 21.28 -3.26 -0.57
C SER A 337 21.79 -4.55 -1.22
N ALA A 338 23.05 -4.53 -1.64
CA ALA A 338 23.75 -5.73 -2.12
C ALA A 338 24.03 -6.73 -1.01
N GLN A 339 23.95 -6.31 0.26
CA GLN A 339 24.15 -7.15 1.45
C GLN A 339 22.91 -7.96 1.83
N LEU A 340 21.74 -7.68 1.23
CA LEU A 340 20.51 -8.44 1.51
C LEU A 340 20.32 -9.55 0.48
N HIS A 341 20.50 -10.80 0.92
CA HIS A 341 20.36 -11.99 0.10
C HIS A 341 19.02 -12.67 0.39
N VAL A 342 18.15 -12.81 -0.60
CA VAL A 342 16.84 -13.45 -0.44
C VAL A 342 16.82 -14.76 -1.20
N GLU A 343 16.43 -15.83 -0.52
CA GLU A 343 16.31 -17.18 -1.06
C GLU A 343 14.93 -17.77 -0.74
N TYR A 344 14.25 -18.30 -1.74
CA TYR A 344 12.96 -18.97 -1.60
C TYR A 344 13.16 -20.48 -1.61
N VAL A 345 12.67 -21.16 -0.58
CA VAL A 345 12.75 -22.62 -0.40
C VAL A 345 11.36 -23.21 -0.55
N ASP A 346 11.09 -23.87 -1.66
CA ASP A 346 9.82 -24.53 -1.94
C ASP A 346 9.79 -25.93 -1.31
N ILE A 347 8.97 -26.09 -0.26
CA ILE A 347 8.89 -27.32 0.54
C ILE A 347 8.30 -28.46 -0.28
N ASP A 348 7.35 -28.18 -1.18
CA ASP A 348 6.69 -29.17 -2.01
C ASP A 348 7.63 -29.75 -3.10
N ARG A 349 8.52 -28.91 -3.62
CA ARG A 349 9.41 -29.26 -4.74
C ARG A 349 10.81 -29.69 -4.32
N GLU A 350 11.34 -29.10 -3.24
CA GLU A 350 12.70 -29.33 -2.76
C GLU A 350 12.72 -29.82 -1.29
N PRO A 351 11.98 -30.91 -0.94
CA PRO A 351 11.78 -31.31 0.46
C PRO A 351 13.10 -31.64 1.18
N GLU A 352 14.07 -32.25 0.50
CA GLU A 352 15.36 -32.60 1.12
C GLU A 352 16.23 -31.37 1.38
N ARG A 353 16.17 -30.38 0.50
CA ARG A 353 16.84 -29.09 0.72
C ARG A 353 16.18 -28.33 1.85
N ALA A 354 14.85 -28.28 1.87
CA ALA A 354 14.10 -27.64 2.95
C ALA A 354 14.45 -28.23 4.31
N LYS A 355 14.50 -29.56 4.44
CA LYS A 355 14.93 -30.26 5.67
C LYS A 355 16.38 -29.94 6.06
N THR A 356 17.29 -29.87 5.09
CA THR A 356 18.70 -29.56 5.35
C THR A 356 18.86 -28.14 5.89
N VAL A 357 18.19 -27.18 5.25
CA VAL A 357 18.23 -25.77 5.67
C VAL A 357 17.50 -25.59 7.00
N ALA A 358 16.35 -26.23 7.20
CA ALA A 358 15.61 -26.22 8.45
C ALA A 358 16.45 -26.73 9.62
N LYS A 359 17.17 -27.85 9.43
CA LYS A 359 18.07 -28.40 10.45
C LYS A 359 19.21 -27.44 10.80
N LYS A 360 19.75 -26.71 9.81
CA LYS A 360 20.83 -25.71 10.03
C LYS A 360 20.39 -24.60 10.96
N TYR A 361 19.13 -24.15 10.83
CA TYR A 361 18.59 -23.04 11.61
C TYR A 361 17.67 -23.46 12.77
N GLY A 362 17.45 -24.77 12.99
CA GLY A 362 16.61 -25.28 14.06
C GLY A 362 15.11 -25.05 13.88
N ILE A 363 14.64 -25.04 12.63
CA ILE A 363 13.21 -24.83 12.28
C ILE A 363 12.48 -26.16 12.43
N PHE A 364 11.32 -26.15 13.07
CA PHE A 364 10.43 -27.32 13.17
C PHE A 364 9.65 -27.54 11.88
N GLU A 365 9.27 -28.79 11.63
CA GLU A 365 8.55 -29.15 10.40
C GLU A 365 7.18 -28.46 10.30
N ASP A 366 6.50 -28.27 11.43
CA ASP A 366 5.21 -27.59 11.50
C ASP A 366 5.34 -26.07 11.15
N ASP A 367 6.40 -25.39 11.61
CA ASP A 367 6.65 -23.98 11.27
C ASP A 367 6.90 -23.81 9.78
N MET A 368 7.58 -24.77 9.14
CA MET A 368 7.78 -24.74 7.68
C MET A 368 6.47 -24.89 6.92
N ARG A 369 5.54 -25.74 7.41
CA ARG A 369 4.23 -25.96 6.77
C ARG A 369 3.34 -24.74 6.87
N ASP A 370 3.37 -24.05 8.01
CA ASP A 370 2.58 -22.83 8.24
C ASP A 370 3.16 -21.60 7.50
N GLY A 371 4.42 -21.70 7.07
CA GLY A 371 5.17 -20.63 6.41
C GLY A 371 5.98 -19.79 7.40
N VAL A 372 7.29 -19.82 7.25
CA VAL A 372 8.24 -19.06 8.10
C VAL A 372 9.28 -18.37 7.24
N ILE A 373 9.72 -17.20 7.70
CA ILE A 373 10.85 -16.48 7.12
C ILE A 373 11.97 -16.47 8.15
N VAL A 374 13.18 -16.86 7.74
CA VAL A 374 14.37 -16.80 8.57
C VAL A 374 15.25 -15.67 8.10
N VAL A 375 15.54 -14.73 8.99
CA VAL A 375 16.50 -13.65 8.77
C VAL A 375 17.76 -14.00 9.56
N ALA A 376 18.92 -14.05 8.91
CA ALA A 376 20.18 -14.45 9.54
C ALA A 376 21.33 -13.52 9.16
N ALA A 377 22.22 -13.24 10.12
CA ALA A 377 23.47 -12.53 9.90
C ALA A 377 24.58 -13.19 10.73
N GLY A 378 25.53 -13.87 10.07
CA GLY A 378 26.57 -14.63 10.73
C GLY A 378 25.99 -15.79 11.57
N THR A 379 26.13 -15.70 12.90
CA THR A 379 25.63 -16.71 13.84
C THR A 379 24.25 -16.36 14.44
N GLN A 380 23.77 -15.17 14.21
CA GLN A 380 22.46 -14.71 14.72
C GLN A 380 21.38 -15.01 13.71
N SER A 381 20.22 -15.45 14.18
CA SER A 381 19.02 -15.66 13.36
C SER A 381 17.76 -15.25 14.11
N LYS A 382 16.79 -14.72 13.37
CA LYS A 382 15.45 -14.38 13.84
C LYS A 382 14.42 -15.00 12.91
N PHE A 383 13.37 -15.55 13.51
CA PHE A 383 12.25 -16.15 12.77
C PHE A 383 11.09 -15.15 12.72
N ILE A 384 10.44 -15.10 11.58
CA ILE A 384 9.20 -14.36 11.37
C ILE A 384 8.15 -15.42 11.03
N ALA A 385 7.24 -15.68 11.94
CA ALA A 385 6.12 -16.60 11.71
C ALA A 385 5.01 -15.92 10.91
N ARG A 386 4.08 -16.72 10.36
CA ARG A 386 2.91 -16.20 9.64
C ARG A 386 2.12 -15.17 10.45
N ASN A 387 1.94 -15.42 11.76
CA ASN A 387 1.20 -14.53 12.66
C ASN A 387 1.94 -13.20 12.94
N ASP A 388 3.26 -13.14 12.74
CA ASP A 388 4.04 -11.91 12.85
C ASP A 388 3.87 -11.01 11.61
N LEU A 389 3.45 -11.58 10.47
CA LEU A 389 3.27 -10.87 9.21
C LEU A 389 1.94 -10.11 9.14
N GLY A 390 0.99 -10.39 10.03
CA GLY A 390 -0.27 -9.67 10.02
C GLY A 390 -1.23 -10.05 11.15
N ASP A 391 -2.20 -9.18 11.39
CA ASP A 391 -3.31 -9.44 12.29
C ASP A 391 -4.49 -10.02 11.51
N TYR A 392 -5.11 -11.05 12.06
CA TYR A 392 -6.22 -11.76 11.44
C TYR A 392 -7.53 -11.57 12.21
N ASP A 393 -8.66 -11.46 11.50
CA ASP A 393 -10.00 -11.39 12.12
C ASP A 393 -10.56 -12.80 12.38
N TYR A 394 -10.13 -13.36 13.49
CA TYR A 394 -10.63 -14.68 13.93
C TYR A 394 -12.13 -14.67 14.29
N ALA A 395 -12.68 -13.52 14.69
CA ALA A 395 -14.12 -13.40 14.97
C ALA A 395 -14.95 -13.45 13.67
N ALA A 396 -14.44 -12.92 12.57
CA ALA A 396 -15.08 -13.08 11.26
C ALA A 396 -14.99 -14.53 10.77
N ALA A 397 -13.84 -15.18 10.95
CA ALA A 397 -13.66 -16.60 10.62
C ALA A 397 -14.64 -17.51 11.38
N ALA A 398 -14.80 -17.29 12.68
CA ALA A 398 -15.74 -18.05 13.51
C ALA A 398 -17.20 -17.89 13.05
N ARG A 399 -17.57 -16.73 12.50
CA ARG A 399 -18.92 -16.47 11.97
C ARG A 399 -19.16 -17.06 10.58
N SER A 400 -18.13 -17.06 9.73
CA SER A 400 -18.23 -17.50 8.32
C SER A 400 -17.88 -18.96 8.09
N GLY A 401 -17.19 -19.62 9.05
CA GLY A 401 -16.64 -20.97 8.89
C GLY A 401 -15.49 -21.07 7.89
N GLY A 402 -14.95 -19.92 7.44
CA GLY A 402 -13.86 -19.83 6.50
C GLY A 402 -12.52 -19.45 7.17
N PRO A 403 -11.43 -19.29 6.40
CA PRO A 403 -10.15 -18.82 6.92
C PRO A 403 -10.28 -17.40 7.49
N ALA A 404 -9.48 -17.10 8.52
CA ALA A 404 -9.47 -15.77 9.13
C ALA A 404 -8.93 -14.72 8.13
N PRO A 405 -9.71 -13.68 7.79
CA PRO A 405 -9.23 -12.65 6.88
C PRO A 405 -8.14 -11.79 7.54
N LEU A 406 -7.15 -11.37 6.75
CA LEU A 406 -6.09 -10.48 7.18
C LEU A 406 -6.68 -9.09 7.49
N LYS A 407 -6.55 -8.62 8.73
CA LYS A 407 -7.03 -7.31 9.17
C LYS A 407 -5.99 -6.21 8.96
N GLN A 408 -4.73 -6.52 9.23
CA GLN A 408 -3.59 -5.62 9.07
C GLN A 408 -2.36 -6.37 8.57
N TRP A 409 -1.61 -5.77 7.66
CA TRP A 409 -0.32 -6.28 7.17
C TRP A 409 0.84 -5.66 7.95
N LYS A 410 1.70 -6.49 8.50
CA LYS A 410 2.86 -6.11 9.34
C LYS A 410 4.20 -6.59 8.76
N GLY A 411 4.24 -7.08 7.53
CA GLY A 411 5.42 -7.72 6.95
C GLY A 411 6.66 -6.84 6.95
N GLU A 412 6.51 -5.53 6.65
CA GLU A 412 7.62 -4.59 6.66
C GLU A 412 8.19 -4.40 8.07
N GLN A 413 7.30 -4.22 9.06
CA GLN A 413 7.70 -4.10 10.48
C GLN A 413 8.40 -5.37 10.98
N ALA A 414 7.86 -6.54 10.62
CA ALA A 414 8.43 -7.82 11.01
C ALA A 414 9.83 -8.02 10.40
N LEU A 415 10.01 -7.66 9.12
CA LEU A 415 11.29 -7.73 8.42
C LEU A 415 12.32 -6.81 9.07
N ASP A 416 11.98 -5.55 9.32
CA ASP A 416 12.88 -4.56 9.88
C ASP A 416 13.30 -4.94 11.32
N SER A 417 12.33 -5.38 12.14
CA SER A 417 12.60 -5.89 13.48
C SER A 417 13.56 -7.09 13.45
N ALA A 418 13.36 -8.01 12.48
CA ALA A 418 14.24 -9.16 12.34
C ALA A 418 15.64 -8.77 11.85
N ILE A 419 15.76 -7.85 10.90
CA ILE A 419 17.05 -7.33 10.43
C ILE A 419 17.81 -6.65 11.58
N LEU A 420 17.14 -5.80 12.36
CA LEU A 420 17.74 -5.16 13.52
C LEU A 420 18.20 -6.19 14.56
N ALA A 421 17.36 -7.19 14.86
CA ALA A 421 17.68 -8.23 15.82
C ALA A 421 18.95 -9.03 15.46
N VAL A 422 19.21 -9.23 14.16
CA VAL A 422 20.41 -9.99 13.73
C VAL A 422 21.62 -9.11 13.43
N THR A 423 21.44 -7.80 13.29
CA THR A 423 22.52 -6.85 12.99
C THR A 423 23.04 -6.10 14.22
N ASP A 424 22.22 -5.94 15.26
CA ASP A 424 22.57 -5.26 16.49
C ASP A 424 23.10 -6.21 17.56
N GLU A 425 24.15 -5.78 18.27
CA GLU A 425 24.80 -6.60 19.30
C GLU A 425 24.07 -6.59 20.65
N LYS A 426 23.26 -5.54 20.96
CA LYS A 426 22.60 -5.38 22.25
C LYS A 426 21.24 -4.68 22.13
N ALA A 427 20.20 -5.36 22.59
CA ALA A 427 18.87 -4.77 22.73
C ALA A 427 18.87 -3.63 23.78
N PRO A 428 18.23 -2.46 23.53
CA PRO A 428 18.07 -1.42 24.54
C PRO A 428 17.21 -1.91 25.70
N ASN A 429 17.58 -1.52 26.92
CA ASN A 429 16.80 -1.79 28.10
C ASN A 429 15.79 -0.66 28.35
N VAL A 430 14.51 -0.98 28.26
CA VAL A 430 13.40 -0.09 28.61
C VAL A 430 12.90 -0.44 30.00
N CYS A 431 13.15 0.44 30.97
CA CYS A 431 12.89 0.19 32.37
C CYS A 431 11.57 0.82 32.80
N PHE A 432 10.60 0.00 33.19
CA PHE A 432 9.29 0.45 33.68
C PHE A 432 9.33 0.59 35.21
N VAL A 433 9.01 1.78 35.70
CA VAL A 433 8.90 2.04 37.13
C VAL A 433 7.67 1.30 37.67
N THR A 434 7.83 0.68 38.84
CA THR A 434 6.78 -0.06 39.54
C THR A 434 6.87 0.20 41.04
N GLY A 435 5.73 0.06 41.76
CA GLY A 435 5.64 0.23 43.19
C GLY A 435 4.55 1.24 43.65
N HIS A 436 4.03 2.01 42.72
CA HIS A 436 3.01 3.06 43.02
C HIS A 436 1.65 2.76 42.38
N GLY A 437 1.38 1.50 42.01
CA GLY A 437 0.12 1.07 41.40
C GLY A 437 0.14 1.05 39.90
N GLU A 438 1.31 1.16 39.28
CA GLU A 438 1.48 1.09 37.81
C GLU A 438 1.00 -0.25 37.26
N PRO A 439 0.39 -0.27 36.08
CA PRO A 439 -0.03 -1.49 35.40
C PRO A 439 1.12 -2.46 35.13
N ALA A 440 0.83 -3.77 35.20
CA ALA A 440 1.84 -4.81 35.01
C ALA A 440 2.26 -4.94 33.54
N ILE A 441 3.57 -5.02 33.27
CA ILE A 441 4.12 -5.19 31.91
C ILE A 441 4.09 -6.65 31.42
N ASP A 442 3.73 -7.59 32.28
CA ASP A 442 3.56 -9.03 31.99
C ASP A 442 2.09 -9.48 32.19
N GLY A 443 1.19 -8.54 32.49
CA GLY A 443 -0.22 -8.77 32.73
C GLY A 443 -1.05 -8.84 31.46
N PHE A 444 -2.17 -9.57 31.53
CA PHE A 444 -3.11 -9.77 30.40
C PHE A 444 -4.48 -9.10 30.65
N GLN A 445 -4.64 -8.35 31.75
CA GLN A 445 -5.87 -7.61 32.00
C GLN A 445 -6.02 -6.44 31.00
N PRO A 446 -7.22 -5.96 30.72
CA PRO A 446 -7.43 -4.87 29.78
C PRO A 446 -6.66 -3.58 30.10
N GLY A 447 -6.39 -3.32 31.39
CA GLY A 447 -5.62 -2.18 31.86
C GLY A 447 -4.11 -2.40 31.96
N ASP A 448 -3.63 -3.64 31.84
CA ASP A 448 -2.19 -3.97 31.89
C ASP A 448 -1.45 -3.54 30.62
N TYR A 449 -0.12 -3.59 30.65
CA TYR A 449 0.78 -3.22 29.56
C TYR A 449 1.51 -4.40 28.92
N GLY A 450 0.97 -5.61 29.04
CA GLY A 450 1.57 -6.84 28.49
C GLY A 450 1.73 -6.78 26.97
N ASP A 451 0.75 -6.24 26.27
CA ASP A 451 0.81 -6.07 24.80
C ASP A 451 1.86 -5.02 24.40
N PHE A 452 2.00 -3.93 25.18
CA PHE A 452 3.07 -2.95 24.95
C PHE A 452 4.46 -3.56 25.15
N ALA A 453 4.66 -4.34 26.21
CA ALA A 453 5.91 -5.03 26.45
C ALA A 453 6.21 -6.10 25.36
N ALA A 454 5.18 -6.75 24.83
CA ALA A 454 5.34 -7.67 23.71
C ALA A 454 5.77 -6.94 22.42
N GLU A 455 5.18 -5.77 22.13
CA GLU A 455 5.60 -4.94 20.99
C GLU A 455 7.05 -4.44 21.14
N LEU A 456 7.48 -4.04 22.34
CA LEU A 456 8.87 -3.67 22.59
C LEU A 456 9.83 -4.83 22.31
N LYS A 457 9.47 -6.05 22.71
CA LYS A 457 10.29 -7.26 22.42
C LYS A 457 10.33 -7.54 20.91
N ARG A 458 9.23 -7.35 20.19
CA ARG A 458 9.20 -7.47 18.72
C ARG A 458 10.11 -6.44 18.06
N ASP A 459 10.16 -5.23 18.63
CA ASP A 459 11.01 -4.12 18.18
C ASP A 459 12.46 -4.22 18.70
N HIS A 460 12.89 -5.41 19.08
CA HIS A 460 14.23 -5.68 19.60
C HIS A 460 14.62 -4.84 20.81
N GLN A 461 13.65 -4.50 21.68
CA GLN A 461 13.88 -3.84 22.96
C GLN A 461 13.68 -4.81 24.12
N SER A 462 14.31 -4.54 25.27
CA SER A 462 14.23 -5.39 26.46
C SER A 462 13.45 -4.66 27.58
N PRO A 463 12.09 -4.81 27.65
CA PRO A 463 11.30 -4.23 28.71
C PRO A 463 11.54 -4.99 30.02
N ARG A 464 11.74 -4.24 31.12
CA ARG A 464 11.88 -4.80 32.47
C ARG A 464 11.28 -3.87 33.52
N ALA A 465 10.68 -4.43 34.55
CA ALA A 465 10.21 -3.68 35.71
C ALA A 465 11.38 -3.32 36.65
N ILE A 466 11.33 -2.11 37.21
CA ILE A 466 12.29 -1.63 38.22
C ILE A 466 11.54 -0.94 39.36
N THR A 467 12.15 -0.92 40.56
CA THR A 467 11.72 -0.08 41.66
C THR A 467 12.74 1.07 41.87
N LEU A 468 12.29 2.21 42.36
CA LEU A 468 13.14 3.39 42.52
C LEU A 468 13.92 3.40 43.87
N ASP A 469 13.65 2.47 44.77
CA ASP A 469 14.33 2.34 46.07
C ASP A 469 15.85 2.18 45.97
N ARG A 470 16.37 1.69 44.81
CA ARG A 470 17.80 1.54 44.49
C ARG A 470 18.28 2.52 43.42
N GLY A 471 17.44 3.48 43.05
CA GLY A 471 17.66 4.38 41.94
C GLY A 471 17.48 3.72 40.59
N VAL A 472 17.48 4.53 39.52
CA VAL A 472 17.37 4.02 38.15
C VAL A 472 18.69 3.39 37.72
N PRO A 473 18.71 2.10 37.33
CA PRO A 473 19.92 1.41 36.90
C PRO A 473 20.61 2.11 35.72
N ALA A 474 21.94 2.13 35.71
CA ALA A 474 22.72 2.82 34.68
C ALA A 474 22.62 2.18 33.27
N ASP A 475 22.16 0.94 33.20
CA ASP A 475 21.94 0.20 31.95
C ASP A 475 20.53 0.37 31.36
N CYS A 476 19.68 1.20 31.97
CA CYS A 476 18.41 1.63 31.38
C CYS A 476 18.66 2.64 30.25
N ASP A 477 18.33 2.29 29.04
CA ASP A 477 18.45 3.17 27.87
C ASP A 477 17.28 4.18 27.82
N ALA A 478 16.09 3.79 28.29
CA ALA A 478 14.93 4.65 28.57
C ALA A 478 14.22 4.19 29.83
N THR A 479 13.65 5.15 30.57
CA THR A 479 12.81 4.88 31.74
C THR A 479 11.38 5.30 31.46
N VAL A 480 10.42 4.48 31.84
CA VAL A 480 8.98 4.72 31.65
C VAL A 480 8.30 4.77 33.01
N LEU A 481 7.66 5.90 33.33
CA LEU A 481 6.72 6.05 34.42
C LEU A 481 5.32 6.11 33.82
N ALA A 482 4.52 5.08 34.03
CA ALA A 482 3.23 4.97 33.34
C ALA A 482 2.11 4.56 34.27
N GLY A 483 1.12 5.43 34.41
CA GLY A 483 -0.11 5.19 35.15
C GLY A 483 0.06 4.93 36.66
N PRO A 484 0.87 5.68 37.41
CA PRO A 484 0.91 5.55 38.87
C PRO A 484 -0.47 5.94 39.45
N GLU A 485 -1.01 5.07 40.29
CA GLU A 485 -2.30 5.31 40.99
C GLU A 485 -2.12 5.98 42.35
N ARG A 486 -0.91 5.94 42.91
CA ARG A 486 -0.55 6.49 44.21
C ARG A 486 0.57 7.50 44.09
N PRO A 487 0.58 8.55 44.97
CA PRO A 487 1.66 9.54 44.98
C PRO A 487 3.04 8.89 45.17
N LEU A 488 4.02 9.33 44.38
CA LEU A 488 5.40 8.93 44.51
C LEU A 488 6.00 9.57 45.78
N PRO A 489 6.71 8.81 46.62
CA PRO A 489 7.50 9.36 47.71
C PRO A 489 8.57 10.34 47.21
N LYS A 490 8.89 11.36 47.99
CA LYS A 490 9.93 12.34 47.63
C LYS A 490 11.28 11.74 47.24
N PRO A 491 11.77 10.65 47.88
CA PRO A 491 13.00 9.97 47.41
C PRO A 491 12.90 9.45 45.98
N ASP A 492 11.74 8.90 45.58
CA ASP A 492 11.56 8.30 44.25
C ASP A 492 11.46 9.41 43.17
N VAL A 493 10.81 10.53 43.49
CA VAL A 493 10.82 11.73 42.62
C VAL A 493 12.23 12.28 42.47
N TYR A 494 13.03 12.28 43.56
CA TYR A 494 14.44 12.69 43.49
C TYR A 494 15.27 11.80 42.58
N GLU A 495 15.06 10.49 42.55
CA GLU A 495 15.77 9.58 41.66
C GLU A 495 15.42 9.83 40.18
N LEU A 496 14.17 10.17 39.86
CA LEU A 496 13.76 10.59 38.53
C LEU A 496 14.42 11.94 38.13
N GLU A 497 14.51 12.88 39.07
CA GLU A 497 15.23 14.14 38.84
C GLU A 497 16.70 13.92 38.58
N GLN A 498 17.37 13.09 39.38
CA GLN A 498 18.78 12.67 39.14
C GLN A 498 18.98 11.94 37.79
N LEU A 499 17.99 11.15 37.37
CA LEU A 499 18.02 10.56 36.03
C LEU A 499 18.10 11.64 34.95
N LEU A 500 17.23 12.63 35.00
CA LEU A 500 17.18 13.72 34.02
C LEU A 500 18.42 14.63 34.12
N GLU A 501 18.91 14.95 35.32
CA GLU A 501 20.12 15.77 35.51
C GLU A 501 21.37 15.15 34.90
N ARG A 502 21.50 13.83 34.92
CA ARG A 502 22.62 13.12 34.27
C ARG A 502 22.42 12.81 32.78
N GLY A 503 21.42 13.48 32.14
CA GLY A 503 21.15 13.31 30.72
C GLY A 503 20.37 12.04 30.38
N GLY A 504 19.59 11.54 31.34
CA GLY A 504 18.73 10.37 31.16
C GLY A 504 17.49 10.66 30.31
N ARG A 505 16.72 9.62 30.05
CA ARG A 505 15.56 9.63 29.15
C ARG A 505 14.35 9.13 29.88
N LEU A 506 13.27 9.92 29.86
CA LEU A 506 12.05 9.63 30.60
C LEU A 506 10.82 9.76 29.73
N LEU A 507 10.03 8.69 29.62
CA LEU A 507 8.68 8.69 29.11
C LEU A 507 7.70 8.68 30.27
N VAL A 508 6.77 9.63 30.30
CA VAL A 508 5.72 9.71 31.31
C VAL A 508 4.36 9.57 30.64
N LEU A 509 3.58 8.58 31.08
CA LEU A 509 2.20 8.38 30.68
C LEU A 509 1.32 8.68 31.90
N LEU A 510 0.65 9.83 31.89
CA LEU A 510 0.00 10.36 33.09
C LEU A 510 -1.43 10.81 32.80
N GLY A 511 -2.38 9.92 32.99
CA GLY A 511 -3.82 10.23 32.92
C GLY A 511 -4.33 10.97 34.16
N PRO A 512 -5.61 11.41 34.16
CA PRO A 512 -6.26 11.98 35.33
C PRO A 512 -6.41 10.88 36.40
N THR A 513 -5.90 11.15 37.61
CA THR A 513 -6.03 10.25 38.76
C THR A 513 -6.96 10.88 39.78
N PHE A 514 -7.92 10.12 40.31
CA PHE A 514 -8.95 10.59 41.23
C PHE A 514 -8.87 9.89 42.56
N ASP A 515 -9.40 10.54 43.58
CA ASP A 515 -9.66 9.88 44.85
C ASP A 515 -10.78 8.85 44.73
N ASP A 516 -10.91 7.92 45.71
CA ASP A 516 -11.89 6.81 45.69
C ASP A 516 -13.35 7.28 45.49
N ARG A 517 -13.65 8.56 45.72
CA ARG A 517 -15.00 9.14 45.59
C ARG A 517 -15.15 10.02 44.35
N VAL A 518 -14.12 10.14 43.52
CA VAL A 518 -14.07 11.06 42.37
C VAL A 518 -14.47 12.50 42.79
N THR A 519 -13.91 12.98 43.91
CA THR A 519 -14.20 14.33 44.41
C THR A 519 -13.08 15.32 44.11
N ARG A 520 -11.87 14.84 43.90
CA ARG A 520 -10.69 15.67 43.59
C ARG A 520 -9.68 14.88 42.77
N PHE A 521 -8.87 15.60 42.02
CA PHE A 521 -7.66 15.04 41.40
C PHE A 521 -6.63 14.70 42.50
N VAL A 522 -5.93 13.61 42.28
CA VAL A 522 -4.81 13.18 43.13
C VAL A 522 -3.51 13.65 42.46
N ASP A 523 -2.74 14.45 43.22
CA ASP A 523 -1.39 14.84 42.84
C ASP A 523 -0.46 13.62 43.00
N ILE A 524 0.14 13.21 41.91
CA ILE A 524 1.06 12.04 41.86
C ILE A 524 2.45 12.43 42.42
N GLY A 525 2.74 13.72 42.55
CA GLY A 525 3.99 14.23 43.12
C GLY A 525 5.11 14.43 42.13
N VAL A 526 4.88 14.15 40.86
CA VAL A 526 5.84 14.39 39.77
C VAL A 526 5.57 15.67 38.98
N GLU A 527 4.43 16.29 39.18
CA GLU A 527 3.98 17.47 38.42
C GLU A 527 4.98 18.63 38.50
N ASP A 528 5.52 18.92 39.68
CA ASP A 528 6.56 19.95 39.89
C ASP A 528 7.88 19.58 39.17
N LEU A 529 8.24 18.29 39.14
CA LEU A 529 9.40 17.83 38.40
C LEU A 529 9.18 18.06 36.91
N LEU A 530 8.03 17.65 36.37
CA LEU A 530 7.72 17.79 34.95
C LEU A 530 7.72 19.26 34.53
N ASP A 531 7.13 20.17 35.36
CA ASP A 531 7.14 21.60 35.06
C ASP A 531 8.56 22.18 34.98
N ARG A 532 9.47 21.79 35.91
CA ARG A 532 10.88 22.17 35.82
C ARG A 532 11.59 21.68 34.58
N TRP A 533 11.13 20.57 34.02
CA TRP A 533 11.71 19.92 32.83
C TRP A 533 10.90 20.15 31.54
N GLY A 534 10.01 21.14 31.54
CA GLY A 534 9.41 21.66 30.31
C GLY A 534 7.99 21.16 30.03
N ALA A 535 7.34 20.42 30.91
CA ALA A 535 5.98 19.93 30.71
C ALA A 535 5.10 20.23 31.92
N SER A 536 4.10 21.06 31.75
CA SER A 536 3.11 21.39 32.80
C SER A 536 1.85 20.55 32.63
N VAL A 537 1.42 19.87 33.67
CA VAL A 537 0.27 18.96 33.66
C VAL A 537 -0.87 19.60 34.41
N ARG A 538 -2.07 19.65 33.82
CA ARG A 538 -3.26 20.27 34.42
C ARG A 538 -4.17 19.25 35.10
N ASN A 539 -4.99 19.73 36.01
CA ASN A 539 -6.02 18.96 36.70
C ASN A 539 -7.38 19.15 36.00
N ASP A 540 -7.53 18.50 34.88
CA ASP A 540 -8.74 18.45 34.05
C ASP A 540 -8.89 17.07 33.38
N VAL A 541 -10.04 16.84 32.78
CA VAL A 541 -10.29 15.68 31.87
C VAL A 541 -10.59 16.24 30.50
N VAL A 542 -9.75 15.92 29.55
CA VAL A 542 -9.90 16.39 28.16
C VAL A 542 -11.02 15.62 27.46
N ILE A 543 -11.94 16.36 26.88
CA ILE A 543 -13.06 15.87 26.06
C ILE A 543 -12.88 16.43 24.67
N ASP A 544 -13.04 15.58 23.62
CA ASP A 544 -12.95 16.00 22.24
C ASP A 544 -13.90 15.20 21.35
N GLU A 545 -14.13 15.66 20.13
CA GLU A 545 -14.92 15.00 19.10
C GLU A 545 -14.05 14.57 17.91
N PRO A 546 -14.30 13.44 17.25
CA PRO A 546 -15.43 12.52 17.49
C PRO A 546 -15.21 11.58 18.69
N ARG A 547 -16.21 11.47 19.54
CA ARG A 547 -16.17 10.50 20.65
C ARG A 547 -16.34 9.08 20.16
N LEU A 548 -15.68 8.16 20.84
CA LEU A 548 -15.82 6.74 20.55
C LEU A 548 -17.12 6.19 21.15
N ARG A 549 -17.77 5.30 20.41
CA ARG A 549 -19.01 4.67 20.84
C ARG A 549 -18.81 3.89 22.15
N GLY A 550 -19.64 4.18 23.14
CA GLY A 550 -19.64 3.50 24.43
C GLY A 550 -18.73 4.14 25.48
N SER A 551 -18.06 5.25 25.17
CA SER A 551 -17.29 6.03 26.16
C SER A 551 -17.66 7.50 26.09
N ALA A 552 -17.69 8.15 27.22
CA ALA A 552 -17.91 9.58 27.33
C ALA A 552 -16.60 10.39 27.23
N VAL A 553 -15.46 9.76 27.53
CA VAL A 553 -14.14 10.41 27.66
C VAL A 553 -13.10 9.87 26.67
N ALA A 554 -13.48 8.93 25.77
CA ALA A 554 -12.59 8.45 24.74
C ALA A 554 -12.89 9.13 23.40
N PHE A 555 -11.85 9.61 22.72
CA PHE A 555 -11.92 10.31 21.45
C PHE A 555 -10.77 9.92 20.51
N ALA A 556 -10.84 10.38 19.30
CA ALA A 556 -9.85 10.09 18.26
C ALA A 556 -9.21 11.38 17.74
N VAL A 557 -7.89 11.42 17.67
CA VAL A 557 -7.13 12.52 17.07
C VAL A 557 -6.65 12.10 15.68
N THR A 558 -6.96 12.92 14.66
CA THR A 558 -6.58 12.69 13.26
C THR A 558 -5.74 13.81 12.65
N GLU A 559 -5.87 15.05 13.12
CA GLU A 559 -5.25 16.23 12.52
C GLU A 559 -4.40 17.06 13.49
N GLY A 560 -4.39 16.72 14.77
CA GLY A 560 -3.73 17.51 15.83
C GLY A 560 -2.21 17.29 15.97
N TYR A 561 -1.50 16.78 14.94
CA TYR A 561 -0.07 16.43 15.05
C TYR A 561 0.84 17.56 14.58
N SER A 562 1.81 17.94 15.43
CA SER A 562 2.86 18.91 15.10
C SER A 562 3.95 18.25 14.21
N ASP A 563 4.74 19.06 13.49
CA ASP A 563 5.91 18.57 12.74
C ASP A 563 7.08 18.28 13.69
N HIS A 564 7.00 17.15 14.38
CA HIS A 564 8.03 16.67 15.29
C HIS A 564 8.47 15.25 14.89
N PRO A 565 9.73 14.82 15.12
CA PRO A 565 10.17 13.47 14.78
C PRO A 565 9.29 12.34 15.32
N ILE A 566 8.63 12.53 16.48
CA ILE A 566 7.71 11.56 17.06
C ILE A 566 6.40 11.46 16.26
N THR A 567 5.89 12.56 15.73
CA THR A 567 4.52 12.64 15.18
C THR A 567 4.46 12.87 13.67
N ARG A 568 5.58 13.20 13.02
CA ARG A 568 5.63 13.50 11.57
C ARG A 568 4.98 12.42 10.70
N HIS A 569 5.16 11.17 11.04
CA HIS A 569 4.59 10.04 10.28
C HIS A 569 3.20 9.63 10.73
N LEU A 570 2.66 10.26 11.77
CA LEU A 570 1.28 10.08 12.22
C LEU A 570 0.29 11.03 11.52
N GLN A 571 0.79 12.01 10.75
CA GLN A 571 -0.07 12.89 9.96
C GLN A 571 -0.99 12.09 9.05
N HIS A 572 -2.29 12.40 9.07
CA HIS A 572 -3.36 11.67 8.37
C HIS A 572 -3.69 10.27 8.92
N HIS A 573 -3.18 9.92 10.08
CA HIS A 573 -3.50 8.68 10.79
C HIS A 573 -4.23 8.97 12.10
N GLN A 574 -5.00 7.99 12.58
CA GLN A 574 -5.84 8.17 13.77
C GLN A 574 -5.19 7.52 14.98
N THR A 575 -5.01 8.30 16.07
CA THR A 575 -4.74 7.78 17.42
C THR A 575 -5.99 7.85 18.28
N VAL A 576 -6.14 6.89 19.18
CA VAL A 576 -7.27 6.76 20.09
C VAL A 576 -6.81 7.12 21.50
N TRP A 577 -7.55 7.99 22.15
CA TRP A 577 -7.22 8.51 23.48
C TRP A 577 -8.37 8.24 24.44
N SER A 578 -8.06 7.85 25.66
CA SER A 578 -9.02 7.65 26.76
C SER A 578 -8.41 8.18 28.04
N ASP A 579 -9.25 8.73 28.87
CA ASP A 579 -8.86 9.29 30.19
C ASP A 579 -7.63 10.20 30.08
N VAL A 580 -7.83 11.33 29.39
CA VAL A 580 -6.77 12.26 28.99
C VAL A 580 -6.79 13.49 29.87
N ARG A 581 -5.62 13.96 30.31
CA ARG A 581 -5.45 15.28 30.92
C ARG A 581 -4.59 16.18 30.06
N GLN A 582 -4.77 17.48 30.18
CA GLN A 582 -4.00 18.46 29.43
C GLN A 582 -2.53 18.49 29.87
N VAL A 583 -1.61 18.51 28.88
CA VAL A 583 -0.17 18.65 29.07
C VAL A 583 0.33 19.80 28.21
N GLU A 584 0.73 20.91 28.87
CA GLU A 584 1.19 22.10 28.19
C GLU A 584 2.73 22.17 28.15
N PRO A 585 3.34 22.70 27.08
CA PRO A 585 4.76 22.99 27.11
C PRO A 585 5.05 24.12 28.11
N ALA A 586 6.03 23.90 28.98
CA ALA A 586 6.50 24.87 29.98
C ALA A 586 7.98 25.21 29.75
N PRO A 587 8.31 25.97 28.68
CA PRO A 587 9.70 26.22 28.31
C PRO A 587 10.45 26.90 29.47
N LYS A 588 11.64 26.36 29.78
CA LYS A 588 12.54 26.88 30.82
C LYS A 588 13.90 27.24 30.20
N PRO A 589 14.72 28.07 30.84
CA PRO A 589 16.07 28.34 30.34
C PRO A 589 16.86 27.06 30.12
N GLY A 590 17.32 26.82 28.89
CA GLY A 590 18.07 25.61 28.49
C GLY A 590 17.23 24.36 28.23
N VAL A 591 15.90 24.45 28.29
CA VAL A 591 14.97 23.38 27.94
C VAL A 591 14.11 23.82 26.76
N ASP A 592 14.21 23.11 25.65
CA ASP A 592 13.33 23.25 24.49
C ASP A 592 12.14 22.30 24.66
N ALA A 593 10.93 22.86 24.76
CA ALA A 593 9.70 22.10 24.99
C ALA A 593 8.66 22.49 23.96
N SER A 594 8.05 21.48 23.34
CA SER A 594 7.01 21.67 22.32
C SER A 594 5.84 20.72 22.53
N ALA A 595 4.63 21.21 22.28
CA ALA A 595 3.46 20.37 22.17
C ALA A 595 3.51 19.61 20.85
N ILE A 596 3.34 18.30 20.92
CA ILE A 596 3.43 17.41 19.75
C ILE A 596 2.08 16.89 19.27
N ILE A 597 1.06 16.89 20.15
CA ILE A 597 -0.30 16.48 19.81
C ILE A 597 -1.30 17.44 20.47
N HIS A 598 -2.34 17.83 19.72
CA HIS A 598 -3.43 18.68 20.16
C HIS A 598 -4.80 18.04 19.88
N THR A 599 -5.80 18.45 20.64
CA THR A 599 -7.21 18.20 20.36
C THR A 599 -7.70 19.05 19.19
N SER A 600 -8.95 18.85 18.78
CA SER A 600 -9.65 19.76 17.88
C SER A 600 -9.97 21.12 18.55
N ASP A 601 -10.40 22.10 17.74
CA ASP A 601 -10.88 23.39 18.24
C ASP A 601 -12.15 23.27 19.08
N ASP A 602 -12.90 22.18 18.93
CA ASP A 602 -14.13 21.89 19.68
C ASP A 602 -13.88 21.13 20.99
N GLY A 603 -12.65 20.66 21.22
CA GLY A 603 -12.25 20.04 22.48
C GLY A 603 -12.30 21.01 23.68
N TRP A 604 -12.39 20.46 24.88
CA TRP A 604 -12.27 21.22 26.13
C TRP A 604 -11.71 20.38 27.27
N GLY A 605 -11.15 21.07 28.27
CA GLY A 605 -10.70 20.47 29.53
C GLY A 605 -11.79 20.64 30.60
N GLU A 606 -12.44 19.54 30.97
CA GLU A 606 -13.50 19.49 31.97
C GLU A 606 -12.88 19.48 33.37
N THR A 607 -13.24 20.47 34.20
CA THR A 607 -12.73 20.60 35.56
C THR A 607 -13.74 20.22 36.65
N ASN A 608 -15.02 20.08 36.28
CA ASN A 608 -16.09 19.75 37.21
C ASN A 608 -16.28 18.23 37.35
N LEU A 609 -15.60 17.62 38.31
CA LEU A 609 -15.70 16.20 38.61
C LEU A 609 -17.11 15.72 39.02
N GLY A 610 -18.00 16.64 39.40
CA GLY A 610 -19.39 16.35 39.75
C GLY A 610 -20.18 15.76 38.58
N ILE A 611 -19.82 16.10 37.33
CA ILE A 611 -20.45 15.61 36.12
C ILE A 611 -20.22 14.11 35.97
N PHE A 612 -19.00 13.65 36.20
CA PHE A 612 -18.64 12.22 36.09
C PHE A 612 -19.33 11.36 37.13
N ARG A 613 -19.54 11.92 38.36
CA ARG A 613 -20.28 11.23 39.45
C ARG A 613 -21.76 11.12 39.18
N ALA A 614 -22.34 12.14 38.55
CA ALA A 614 -23.77 12.21 38.27
C ALA A 614 -24.15 11.49 36.94
N GLU A 615 -23.20 10.97 36.21
CA GLU A 615 -23.39 10.44 34.83
C GLU A 615 -24.15 11.45 33.95
N ALA A 616 -23.91 12.76 34.17
CA ALA A 616 -24.58 13.83 33.48
C ALA A 616 -24.00 14.00 32.06
N GLU A 617 -24.76 14.65 31.19
CA GLU A 617 -24.31 14.93 29.82
C GLU A 617 -23.13 15.92 29.87
N LEU A 618 -21.99 15.53 29.29
CA LEU A 618 -20.80 16.36 29.16
C LEU A 618 -21.07 17.49 28.16
N ARG A 619 -20.97 18.74 28.63
CA ARG A 619 -21.12 19.95 27.81
C ARG A 619 -20.11 20.98 28.27
N TYR A 620 -19.50 21.65 27.29
CA TYR A 620 -18.59 22.76 27.52
C TYR A 620 -19.24 23.89 28.31
N ASP A 621 -18.65 24.29 29.45
CA ASP A 621 -19.02 25.44 30.26
C ASP A 621 -17.94 26.54 30.14
N PRO A 622 -18.22 27.65 29.41
CA PRO A 622 -17.21 28.69 29.19
C PRO A 622 -16.74 29.43 30.44
N ASP A 623 -17.45 29.31 31.55
CA ASP A 623 -17.09 29.98 32.83
C ASP A 623 -16.12 29.15 33.69
N VAL A 624 -15.99 27.85 33.40
CA VAL A 624 -15.23 26.88 34.23
C VAL A 624 -14.18 26.13 33.40
N ASP A 625 -14.52 25.74 32.15
CA ASP A 625 -13.73 24.86 31.35
C ASP A 625 -12.71 25.60 30.44
N VAL A 626 -11.67 24.93 30.09
CA VAL A 626 -10.65 25.44 29.15
C VAL A 626 -10.98 24.97 27.74
N LYS A 627 -11.20 25.91 26.82
CA LYS A 627 -11.50 25.57 25.41
C LYS A 627 -10.25 25.20 24.63
N GLY A 628 -10.40 24.24 23.68
CA GLY A 628 -9.38 23.81 22.75
C GLY A 628 -8.98 24.82 21.67
N PRO A 629 -7.93 24.51 20.90
CA PRO A 629 -7.22 23.22 20.89
C PRO A 629 -6.32 23.05 22.12
N LEU A 630 -6.39 21.90 22.80
CA LEU A 630 -5.62 21.59 23.98
C LEU A 630 -4.42 20.72 23.65
N ALA A 631 -3.24 21.03 24.17
CA ALA A 631 -2.11 20.13 24.08
C ALA A 631 -2.28 18.93 25.02
N ILE A 632 -2.08 17.73 24.50
CA ILE A 632 -2.23 16.46 25.25
C ILE A 632 -0.94 15.63 25.25
N ALA A 633 0.09 16.10 24.56
CA ALA A 633 1.39 15.47 24.53
C ALA A 633 2.49 16.52 24.34
N VAL A 634 3.57 16.41 25.12
CA VAL A 634 4.73 17.33 25.09
C VAL A 634 6.02 16.52 24.96
N ALA A 635 6.93 16.99 24.11
CA ALA A 635 8.32 16.56 24.06
C ALA A 635 9.23 17.70 24.51
N ALA A 636 10.18 17.42 25.38
CA ALA A 636 11.14 18.38 25.89
C ALA A 636 12.58 17.83 25.83
N GLU A 637 13.52 18.66 25.40
CA GLU A 637 14.95 18.33 25.34
C GLU A 637 15.76 19.43 26.03
N ARG A 638 16.64 19.04 26.94
CA ARG A 638 17.61 19.94 27.58
C ARG A 638 18.96 19.81 26.89
N THR A 639 19.44 20.90 26.29
CA THR A 639 20.71 20.95 25.60
C THR A 639 21.75 21.60 26.52
N ASP A 640 22.70 20.81 27.01
CA ASP A 640 23.80 21.25 27.84
C ASP A 640 25.05 21.72 27.06
N GLY A 641 24.94 21.86 25.76
CA GLY A 641 26.05 22.22 24.84
C GLY A 641 27.05 21.09 24.59
N THR A 642 26.95 19.95 25.29
CA THR A 642 27.85 18.79 25.12
C THR A 642 27.26 17.71 24.21
N GLY A 643 26.00 17.87 23.76
CA GLY A 643 25.27 16.93 22.93
C GLY A 643 24.71 15.71 23.66
N LYS A 644 24.78 15.69 24.99
CA LYS A 644 24.18 14.67 25.86
C LYS A 644 23.04 15.25 26.69
N GLY A 645 22.05 15.84 26.02
CA GLY A 645 20.89 16.41 26.67
C GLY A 645 19.93 15.34 27.23
N ALA A 646 19.29 15.67 28.36
CA ALA A 646 18.14 14.87 28.84
C ALA A 646 16.96 15.05 27.90
N ARG A 647 16.16 14.00 27.73
CA ARG A 647 14.93 14.03 26.95
C ARG A 647 13.77 13.54 27.80
N LEU A 648 12.65 14.25 27.66
CA LEU A 648 11.40 13.95 28.33
C LEU A 648 10.26 13.92 27.31
N VAL A 649 9.42 12.92 27.37
CA VAL A 649 8.13 12.87 26.66
C VAL A 649 7.03 12.67 27.70
N VAL A 650 6.01 13.50 27.68
CA VAL A 650 4.84 13.39 28.55
C VAL A 650 3.61 13.24 27.68
N LEU A 651 2.88 12.14 27.84
CA LEU A 651 1.57 11.92 27.24
C LEU A 651 0.51 12.00 28.32
N GLY A 652 -0.54 12.78 28.07
CA GLY A 652 -1.63 13.06 29.02
C GLY A 652 -2.59 11.88 29.25
N SER A 653 -2.23 10.67 28.88
CA SER A 653 -3.01 9.46 29.12
C SER A 653 -2.09 8.29 29.45
N SER A 654 -2.41 7.55 30.50
CA SER A 654 -1.79 6.25 30.80
C SER A 654 -2.44 5.11 30.00
N ASP A 655 -3.70 5.24 29.67
CA ASP A 655 -4.48 4.25 28.94
C ASP A 655 -3.98 3.98 27.52
N ILE A 656 -3.26 4.95 26.94
CA ILE A 656 -2.72 4.80 25.58
C ILE A 656 -1.81 3.57 25.41
N ALA A 657 -1.18 3.09 26.49
CA ALA A 657 -0.35 1.89 26.52
C ALA A 657 -1.10 0.63 27.02
N ALA A 658 -2.34 0.77 27.48
CA ALA A 658 -3.12 -0.34 28.02
C ALA A 658 -3.53 -1.34 26.93
N ASN A 659 -3.59 -2.63 27.27
CA ASN A 659 -3.95 -3.72 26.35
C ASN A 659 -5.28 -3.45 25.60
N ARG A 660 -6.25 -2.77 26.25
CA ARG A 660 -7.53 -2.39 25.61
C ARG A 660 -7.43 -1.28 24.57
N VAL A 661 -6.39 -0.45 24.58
CA VAL A 661 -6.27 0.77 23.78
C VAL A 661 -5.05 0.77 22.86
N ILE A 662 -4.05 -0.07 23.15
CA ILE A 662 -2.82 -0.17 22.34
C ILE A 662 -3.07 -0.80 20.95
N VAL A 663 -3.83 -0.11 20.12
CA VAL A 663 -4.20 -0.56 18.77
C VAL A 663 -3.76 0.45 17.70
N GLY A 664 -3.47 -0.03 16.50
CA GLY A 664 -3.17 0.82 15.37
C GLY A 664 -2.00 1.79 15.62
N PHE A 665 -2.24 3.07 15.44
CA PHE A 665 -1.22 4.13 15.53
C PHE A 665 -0.88 4.56 16.97
N ASN A 666 -1.61 4.11 17.99
CA ASN A 666 -1.21 4.32 19.39
C ASN A 666 0.12 3.62 19.68
N ARG A 667 0.26 2.39 19.21
CA ARG A 667 1.51 1.66 19.27
C ARG A 667 2.65 2.41 18.59
N GLU A 668 2.39 2.94 17.39
CA GLU A 668 3.38 3.71 16.63
C GLU A 668 3.83 4.96 17.38
N LEU A 669 2.90 5.67 18.03
CA LEU A 669 3.21 6.85 18.86
C LEU A 669 4.14 6.48 20.02
N LEU A 670 3.85 5.39 20.74
CA LEU A 670 4.65 4.95 21.89
C LEU A 670 6.06 4.50 21.46
N LEU A 671 6.16 3.71 20.39
CA LEU A 671 7.46 3.25 19.85
C LEU A 671 8.28 4.43 19.31
N SER A 672 7.66 5.39 18.62
CA SER A 672 8.34 6.60 18.13
C SER A 672 8.78 7.52 19.26
N SER A 673 8.01 7.60 20.34
CA SER A 673 8.41 8.33 21.54
C SER A 673 9.66 7.74 22.18
N LEU A 674 9.72 6.42 22.34
CA LEU A 674 10.91 5.73 22.87
C LEU A 674 12.10 5.85 21.90
N ALA A 675 11.90 5.68 20.60
CA ALA A 675 12.95 5.83 19.59
C ALA A 675 13.56 7.24 19.61
N TRP A 676 12.75 8.29 19.77
CA TRP A 676 13.23 9.66 19.91
C TRP A 676 13.98 9.86 21.22
N LEU A 677 13.48 9.31 22.31
CA LEU A 677 14.16 9.37 23.62
C LEU A 677 15.53 8.72 23.54
N GLU A 678 15.65 7.54 22.99
CA GLU A 678 16.89 6.78 22.94
C GLU A 678 18.00 7.43 22.11
N ALA A 679 17.66 8.23 21.10
CA ALA A 679 18.56 9.06 20.28
C ALA A 679 19.88 8.37 19.83
N ARG A 680 19.85 7.07 19.68
CA ARG A 680 21.02 6.31 19.22
C ARG A 680 21.09 6.32 17.71
N GLY A 681 21.59 7.42 17.14
CA GLY A 681 21.84 7.54 15.70
C GLY A 681 20.59 7.31 14.83
N THR A 682 20.62 7.72 13.61
CA THR A 682 19.55 7.58 12.60
C THR A 682 19.02 6.14 12.42
N ASN A 683 19.76 5.12 12.87
CA ASN A 683 19.43 3.72 12.61
C ASN A 683 18.34 3.10 13.51
N ARG A 684 17.97 3.72 14.65
CA ARG A 684 16.96 3.15 15.57
C ARG A 684 15.63 3.88 15.61
N ALA A 685 15.58 5.14 15.17
CA ALA A 685 14.30 5.80 14.84
C ALA A 685 13.53 5.08 13.72
N VAL A 686 14.19 4.11 13.08
CA VAL A 686 13.71 3.31 11.95
C VAL A 686 12.71 2.24 12.36
N ALA A 687 12.74 1.75 13.60
CA ALA A 687 11.98 0.56 13.99
C ALA A 687 10.48 0.80 14.24
N ALA A 688 10.04 2.06 14.41
CA ALA A 688 8.63 2.37 14.60
C ALA A 688 7.89 2.51 13.26
N ILE A 689 7.68 1.41 12.54
CA ILE A 689 6.85 1.36 11.34
C ILE A 689 5.47 0.85 11.74
N GLY A 690 4.45 1.69 11.51
CA GLY A 690 3.07 1.32 11.79
C GLY A 690 2.57 0.21 10.86
N PRO A 691 1.64 -0.63 11.32
CA PRO A 691 0.99 -1.61 10.47
C PRO A 691 0.20 -0.91 9.38
N ARG A 692 0.28 -1.44 8.17
CA ARG A 692 -0.54 -0.96 7.06
C ARG A 692 -1.90 -1.66 7.13
N THR A 693 -2.95 -0.87 7.23
CA THR A 693 -4.31 -1.36 7.00
C THR A 693 -4.48 -1.53 5.50
N PRO A 694 -4.65 -2.77 4.98
CA PRO A 694 -5.00 -2.94 3.59
C PRO A 694 -6.29 -2.16 3.31
N GLU A 695 -6.32 -1.36 2.25
CA GLU A 695 -7.54 -0.72 1.82
C GLU A 695 -8.59 -1.79 1.56
N GLN A 696 -9.64 -1.81 2.36
CA GLN A 696 -10.74 -2.73 2.24
C GLN A 696 -11.89 -2.01 1.55
N LEU A 697 -12.01 -2.18 0.24
CA LEU A 697 -13.23 -1.76 -0.44
C LEU A 697 -14.34 -2.74 -0.05
N ARG A 698 -15.25 -2.29 0.82
CA ARG A 698 -16.44 -3.05 1.21
C ARG A 698 -17.66 -2.44 0.56
N LEU A 699 -18.45 -3.25 -0.08
CA LEU A 699 -19.77 -2.86 -0.52
C LEU A 699 -20.81 -3.60 0.33
N SER A 700 -21.80 -2.87 0.81
CA SER A 700 -22.96 -3.44 1.50
C SER A 700 -24.22 -3.12 0.70
N LEU A 701 -24.42 -3.84 -0.41
CA LEU A 701 -25.51 -3.65 -1.34
C LEU A 701 -26.64 -4.63 -1.04
N ASP A 702 -27.86 -4.14 -1.08
CA ASP A 702 -29.02 -5.00 -1.08
C ASP A 702 -29.30 -5.61 -2.48
N ASP A 703 -30.10 -6.65 -2.55
CA ASP A 703 -30.46 -7.32 -3.82
C ASP A 703 -31.10 -6.37 -4.84
N SER A 704 -31.76 -5.32 -4.40
CA SER A 704 -32.39 -4.32 -5.29
C SER A 704 -31.35 -3.42 -5.92
N GLN A 705 -30.32 -3.04 -5.17
CA GLN A 705 -29.20 -2.23 -5.63
C GLN A 705 -28.32 -3.02 -6.60
N LEU A 706 -28.00 -4.29 -6.28
CA LEU A 706 -27.27 -5.20 -7.17
C LEU A 706 -27.99 -5.37 -8.52
N ARG A 707 -29.31 -5.59 -8.50
CA ARG A 707 -30.11 -5.68 -9.71
C ARG A 707 -30.13 -4.36 -10.52
N ARG A 708 -30.18 -3.20 -9.86
CA ARG A 708 -30.12 -1.90 -10.55
C ARG A 708 -28.77 -1.70 -11.24
N ILE A 709 -27.66 -1.98 -10.55
CA ILE A 709 -26.31 -1.90 -11.12
C ILE A 709 -26.20 -2.85 -12.32
N PHE A 710 -26.65 -4.09 -12.19
CA PHE A 710 -26.64 -5.07 -13.26
C PHE A 710 -27.37 -4.54 -14.51
N TRP A 711 -28.65 -4.12 -14.36
CA TRP A 711 -29.44 -3.66 -15.50
C TRP A 711 -28.91 -2.36 -16.11
N LEU A 712 -28.37 -1.46 -15.30
CA LEU A 712 -27.75 -0.23 -15.79
C LEU A 712 -26.51 -0.51 -16.63
N CYS A 713 -25.62 -1.37 -16.14
CA CYS A 713 -24.34 -1.65 -16.78
C CYS A 713 -24.48 -2.62 -17.97
N VAL A 714 -25.30 -3.67 -17.84
CA VAL A 714 -25.42 -4.74 -18.87
C VAL A 714 -26.45 -4.39 -19.95
N LEU A 715 -27.47 -3.58 -19.65
CA LEU A 715 -28.50 -3.23 -20.60
C LEU A 715 -28.54 -1.73 -20.90
N GLY A 716 -28.52 -0.87 -19.89
CA GLY A 716 -28.73 0.58 -20.05
C GLY A 716 -27.66 1.25 -20.93
N LEU A 717 -26.38 1.08 -20.57
CA LEU A 717 -25.28 1.65 -21.35
C LEU A 717 -25.14 1.05 -22.76
N PRO A 718 -25.20 -0.28 -22.95
CA PRO A 718 -25.19 -0.88 -24.28
C PRO A 718 -26.36 -0.42 -25.16
N LEU A 719 -27.57 -0.32 -24.59
CA LEU A 719 -28.75 0.15 -25.33
C LEU A 719 -28.56 1.59 -25.81
N LEU A 720 -28.00 2.47 -24.98
CA LEU A 720 -27.66 3.83 -25.36
C LEU A 720 -26.68 3.87 -26.55
N ALA A 721 -25.63 3.05 -26.52
CA ALA A 721 -24.70 2.93 -27.64
C ALA A 721 -25.39 2.42 -28.91
N LEU A 722 -26.29 1.44 -28.79
CA LEU A 722 -27.08 0.91 -29.91
C LEU A 722 -28.00 1.97 -30.50
N LEU A 723 -28.73 2.72 -29.69
CA LEU A 723 -29.63 3.80 -30.12
C LEU A 723 -28.87 4.92 -30.84
N LEU A 724 -27.67 5.29 -30.35
CA LEU A 724 -26.80 6.23 -31.06
C LEU A 724 -26.38 5.67 -32.44
N GLY A 725 -26.05 4.38 -32.52
CA GLY A 725 -25.74 3.72 -33.78
C GLY A 725 -26.89 3.72 -34.77
N VAL A 726 -28.11 3.45 -34.31
CA VAL A 726 -29.34 3.51 -35.14
C VAL A 726 -29.59 4.95 -35.58
N GLY A 727 -29.45 5.94 -34.70
CA GLY A 727 -29.59 7.36 -35.06
C GLY A 727 -28.63 7.78 -36.18
N ILE A 728 -27.36 7.40 -36.07
CA ILE A 728 -26.37 7.68 -37.14
C ILE A 728 -26.67 6.95 -38.43
N TYR A 729 -27.18 5.72 -38.36
CA TYR A 729 -27.64 5.01 -39.53
C TYR A 729 -28.76 5.75 -40.28
N TRP A 730 -29.74 6.30 -39.55
CA TRP A 730 -30.83 7.07 -40.12
C TRP A 730 -30.36 8.40 -40.74
N ILE A 731 -29.51 9.15 -40.04
CA ILE A 731 -28.89 10.39 -40.53
C ILE A 731 -28.09 10.17 -41.82
N ARG A 732 -27.48 9.02 -41.98
CA ARG A 732 -26.68 8.70 -43.18
C ARG A 732 -27.52 8.25 -44.35
N ARG A 733 -28.75 7.79 -44.10
CA ARG A 733 -29.69 7.32 -45.15
C ARG A 733 -30.60 8.43 -45.66
N SER A 734 -30.84 9.46 -44.85
CA SER A 734 -31.45 10.71 -45.25
C SER A 734 -30.44 11.63 -45.97
#